data_1425d9734d590ba2a0890a81d0f1d4ae
#
_entry.id   1425d9734d590ba2a0890a81d0f1d4ae
#
_cell.length_a   1.000
_cell.length_b   1.000
_cell.length_c   1.000
_cell.angle_alpha   90.00
_cell.angle_beta   90.00
_cell.angle_gamma   90.00
#
_symmetry.space_group_name_H-M   'P 1'
#
loop_
_entity.id
_entity.type
_entity.pdbx_description
1 polymer ?
#
loop_
_entity_poly.entity_id
_entity_poly.type
_entity_poly.pdbx_seq_one_letter_code
_entity_poly.pdbx_strand_id
1 'polypeptide(L)'
;MKIDLHCHTKNTKNKESDLRNVSVEKFKEKVELSEVKFLAITNHNCFFKDNYKELKEAVKDLCYVIPGIELDVEGINKSRGHVILIVNPDDVDDFEKRVNQITKDFTPDNFIIGSHELYEKFKDMDIIYIAHFLKDKQLSIEDLEDFESIMSKPLRLLKEASNIVSIGVLQSNNHRAMIGTDVIDWNNYENCTFGNLKFEIKDYKSLLKLVDKDTQLITDLINENFDEKIIVYGKSETKEYPFELPIYDDVNIIFGDKGSGKTEILNSLKEHYEMNGDKYVEFSGGDKEGWYKQLISVNKEDYNIDNLQLDDNCADKLENIINFSDETPTSIKSYYKYFKNASKNKKKTMMKSLLISKSHSFNDKIYKNLFSDYISISDFIKKLENFEYKNYDNDEINKNINSLNILKDNIYKKYKEVWLEENSSKLLDDFIEKMNNYVSQNIGSPSMPTETGLFNFVKKRVELKNNIKSITNILNKTSDSTNEYIGKLGLKGNVYLTTKYKFINLLNKKDINHTTLISNKGELANIITNMGKIMEDISSPKLVEYTKTIAQDCNNKDIKDLNDFMSIERFFEISGKQYKPSKGELAILSLQHDLISKKEYEIFLIDEPEANLGSTYINDEIVPLLKDLAHAKKKIVIATHDANIAIRTRPSNSILKIVDNENYKTYIGNMFTDILYSIDSSEKLSWKDESIKYLEGGKDAFEERGDLYE
;
A
#
# COMPACT_ATOMS: atom_id res chain seq x y z
N MET A 1 -2.60 23.99 -21.79
CA MET A 1 -3.24 25.28 -22.17
C MET A 1 -2.71 26.37 -21.27
N LYS A 2 -2.18 27.48 -21.84
CA LYS A 2 -1.68 28.63 -21.05
C LYS A 2 -2.82 29.42 -20.41
N ILE A 3 -2.67 29.75 -19.12
CA ILE A 3 -3.65 30.49 -18.32
C ILE A 3 -2.97 31.61 -17.51
N ASP A 4 -3.66 32.73 -17.34
CA ASP A 4 -3.26 33.82 -16.47
C ASP A 4 -4.43 34.31 -15.63
N LEU A 5 -4.41 34.04 -14.34
CA LEU A 5 -5.48 34.41 -13.40
C LEU A 5 -5.15 35.65 -12.57
N HIS A 6 -4.02 36.34 -12.86
CA HIS A 6 -3.62 37.60 -12.23
C HIS A 6 -3.02 38.54 -13.23
N CYS A 7 -3.84 39.40 -13.82
CA CYS A 7 -3.45 40.30 -14.87
C CYS A 7 -4.04 41.71 -14.66
N HIS A 8 -3.21 42.75 -14.74
CA HIS A 8 -3.62 44.14 -14.64
C HIS A 8 -3.69 44.79 -16.00
N THR A 9 -4.76 45.54 -16.26
CA THR A 9 -4.99 46.26 -17.51
C THR A 9 -5.03 47.79 -17.32
N LYS A 10 -5.08 48.20 -16.04
CA LYS A 10 -5.09 49.63 -15.64
C LYS A 10 -4.20 49.84 -14.43
N ASN A 11 -3.53 51.00 -14.43
CA ASN A 11 -2.91 51.56 -13.25
C ASN A 11 -4.02 52.17 -12.38
N THR A 12 -4.18 51.71 -11.15
CA THR A 12 -5.23 52.14 -10.21
C THR A 12 -4.68 52.82 -8.96
N LYS A 13 -3.45 52.49 -8.56
CA LYS A 13 -2.77 53.08 -7.40
C LYS A 13 -1.64 54.05 -7.81
N ASN A 14 -1.43 55.08 -7.03
CA ASN A 14 -0.46 56.15 -7.33
C ASN A 14 0.99 55.68 -7.55
N LYS A 15 1.37 54.54 -7.03
CA LYS A 15 2.74 53.99 -7.14
C LYS A 15 2.88 52.90 -8.21
N GLU A 16 1.83 52.61 -8.94
CA GLU A 16 1.88 51.61 -10.00
C GLU A 16 2.46 52.20 -11.28
N SER A 17 3.01 51.33 -12.11
CA SER A 17 3.57 51.70 -13.40
C SER A 17 2.48 52.12 -14.39
N ASP A 18 2.68 53.23 -15.10
CA ASP A 18 1.80 53.64 -16.22
C ASP A 18 1.81 52.63 -17.37
N LEU A 19 2.83 51.75 -17.43
CA LEU A 19 2.93 50.67 -18.42
C LEU A 19 1.92 49.53 -18.19
N ARG A 20 1.21 49.54 -17.06
CA ARG A 20 0.03 48.68 -16.81
C ARG A 20 -1.18 49.13 -17.66
N ASN A 21 -1.28 50.40 -18.06
CA ASN A 21 -2.35 50.84 -18.91
C ASN A 21 -2.17 50.29 -20.33
N VAL A 22 -3.09 49.47 -20.75
CA VAL A 22 -3.05 48.83 -22.07
C VAL A 22 -4.18 49.33 -22.97
N SER A 23 -3.88 49.62 -24.25
CA SER A 23 -4.91 49.86 -25.25
C SER A 23 -5.51 48.54 -25.75
N VAL A 24 -6.68 48.59 -26.33
CA VAL A 24 -7.38 47.41 -26.85
C VAL A 24 -6.56 46.69 -27.92
N GLU A 25 -5.95 47.44 -28.82
CA GLU A 25 -5.12 46.93 -29.90
C GLU A 25 -3.89 46.19 -29.36
N LYS A 26 -3.20 46.83 -28.39
CA LYS A 26 -2.02 46.24 -27.76
C LYS A 26 -2.35 45.03 -26.93
N PHE A 27 -3.47 45.06 -26.20
CA PHE A 27 -3.96 43.92 -25.45
C PHE A 27 -4.18 42.73 -26.38
N LYS A 28 -4.87 42.94 -27.51
CA LYS A 28 -5.13 41.89 -28.51
C LYS A 28 -3.83 41.33 -29.07
N GLU A 29 -2.89 42.21 -29.50
CA GLU A 29 -1.59 41.81 -30.03
C GLU A 29 -0.82 40.91 -29.01
N LYS A 30 -0.76 41.35 -27.75
CA LYS A 30 0.02 40.66 -26.73
C LYS A 30 -0.62 39.33 -26.27
N VAL A 31 -1.94 39.28 -26.21
CA VAL A 31 -2.68 38.01 -25.92
C VAL A 31 -2.45 36.99 -27.06
N GLU A 32 -2.46 37.45 -28.33
CA GLU A 32 -2.18 36.59 -29.49
C GLU A 32 -0.74 36.03 -29.44
N LEU A 33 0.26 36.91 -29.19
CA LEU A 33 1.68 36.54 -29.11
C LEU A 33 1.98 35.58 -27.92
N SER A 34 1.31 35.79 -26.81
CA SER A 34 1.50 34.95 -25.61
C SER A 34 0.85 33.57 -25.71
N GLU A 35 -0.10 33.39 -26.62
CA GLU A 35 -0.93 32.20 -26.79
C GLU A 35 -1.76 31.83 -25.52
N VAL A 36 -1.99 32.80 -24.63
CA VAL A 36 -2.85 32.60 -23.46
C VAL A 36 -4.29 32.36 -23.91
N LYS A 37 -4.90 31.33 -23.40
CA LYS A 37 -6.29 30.92 -23.75
C LYS A 37 -7.31 31.27 -22.68
N PHE A 38 -6.86 31.56 -21.45
CA PHE A 38 -7.71 31.86 -20.31
C PHE A 38 -7.07 32.98 -19.49
N LEU A 39 -7.75 34.14 -19.32
CA LEU A 39 -7.19 35.29 -18.67
C LEU A 39 -8.20 35.96 -17.73
N ALA A 40 -7.79 36.29 -16.49
CA ALA A 40 -8.59 37.07 -15.56
C ALA A 40 -8.04 38.50 -15.44
N ILE A 41 -8.90 39.53 -15.64
CA ILE A 41 -8.56 40.92 -15.42
C ILE A 41 -8.81 41.26 -13.95
N THR A 42 -7.74 41.62 -13.22
CA THR A 42 -7.75 41.71 -11.74
C THR A 42 -7.09 43.00 -11.24
N ASN A 43 -7.55 44.18 -11.73
CA ASN A 43 -6.99 45.46 -11.32
C ASN A 43 -7.12 45.68 -9.79
N HIS A 44 -6.18 46.41 -9.18
CA HIS A 44 -6.16 46.68 -7.77
C HIS A 44 -7.35 47.56 -7.29
N ASN A 45 -8.09 47.06 -6.30
CA ASN A 45 -9.15 47.78 -5.57
C ASN A 45 -10.20 48.48 -6.45
N CYS A 46 -10.24 48.18 -7.73
CA CYS A 46 -11.13 48.79 -8.71
C CYS A 46 -11.54 47.83 -9.82
N PHE A 47 -12.82 47.73 -10.10
CA PHE A 47 -13.34 46.97 -11.23
C PHE A 47 -13.92 47.87 -12.29
N PHE A 48 -13.40 47.83 -13.51
CA PHE A 48 -13.83 48.61 -14.65
C PHE A 48 -14.59 47.77 -15.64
N LYS A 49 -15.90 47.69 -15.47
CA LYS A 49 -16.76 46.84 -16.28
C LYS A 49 -16.71 47.11 -17.77
N ASP A 50 -16.73 48.39 -18.16
CA ASP A 50 -16.69 48.77 -19.58
C ASP A 50 -15.37 48.38 -20.22
N ASN A 51 -14.24 48.62 -19.53
CA ASN A 51 -12.93 48.20 -19.98
C ASN A 51 -12.84 46.67 -20.08
N TYR A 52 -13.38 45.94 -19.09
CA TYR A 52 -13.46 44.48 -19.14
C TYR A 52 -14.24 44.01 -20.37
N LYS A 53 -15.44 44.59 -20.64
CA LYS A 53 -16.27 44.23 -21.80
C LYS A 53 -15.58 44.50 -23.13
N GLU A 54 -14.93 45.63 -23.26
CA GLU A 54 -14.20 46.04 -24.45
C GLU A 54 -13.03 45.10 -24.77
N LEU A 55 -12.20 44.78 -23.75
CA LEU A 55 -11.08 43.88 -23.89
C LEU A 55 -11.52 42.44 -24.17
N LYS A 56 -12.57 41.96 -23.49
CA LYS A 56 -13.17 40.65 -23.74
C LYS A 56 -13.64 40.50 -25.19
N GLU A 57 -14.33 41.49 -25.72
CA GLU A 57 -14.84 41.44 -27.12
C GLU A 57 -13.69 41.45 -28.13
N ALA A 58 -12.61 42.22 -27.85
CA ALA A 58 -11.45 42.29 -28.71
C ALA A 58 -10.70 40.98 -28.92
N VAL A 59 -10.73 40.09 -27.93
CA VAL A 59 -10.00 38.79 -27.96
C VAL A 59 -10.91 37.57 -27.91
N LYS A 60 -12.22 37.72 -28.15
CA LYS A 60 -13.21 36.62 -28.00
C LYS A 60 -12.87 35.35 -28.78
N ASP A 61 -12.19 35.46 -29.93
CA ASP A 61 -11.79 34.37 -30.78
C ASP A 61 -10.39 33.79 -30.39
N LEU A 62 -9.67 34.43 -29.48
CA LEU A 62 -8.30 34.11 -29.08
C LEU A 62 -8.21 33.56 -27.64
N CYS A 63 -8.93 34.22 -26.72
CA CYS A 63 -8.81 34.00 -25.30
C CYS A 63 -10.15 34.18 -24.58
N TYR A 64 -10.43 33.31 -23.57
CA TYR A 64 -11.59 33.48 -22.70
C TYR A 64 -11.23 34.40 -21.54
N VAL A 65 -11.86 35.60 -21.49
CA VAL A 65 -11.56 36.62 -20.49
C VAL A 65 -12.58 36.62 -19.37
N ILE A 66 -12.09 36.56 -18.13
CA ILE A 66 -12.88 36.46 -16.88
C ILE A 66 -12.79 37.80 -16.12
N PRO A 67 -13.89 38.26 -15.50
CA PRO A 67 -13.86 39.42 -14.61
C PRO A 67 -13.30 39.01 -13.23
N GLY A 68 -12.50 39.91 -12.65
CA GLY A 68 -11.94 39.75 -11.32
C GLY A 68 -11.47 41.08 -10.74
N ILE A 69 -10.95 41.04 -9.55
CA ILE A 69 -10.38 42.15 -8.82
C ILE A 69 -9.32 41.69 -7.85
N GLU A 70 -8.25 42.43 -7.67
CA GLU A 70 -7.29 42.23 -6.59
C GLU A 70 -7.59 43.24 -5.47
N LEU A 71 -7.77 42.78 -4.24
CA LEU A 71 -8.14 43.57 -3.09
C LEU A 71 -7.07 43.55 -2.01
N ASP A 72 -6.83 44.71 -1.38
CA ASP A 72 -6.07 44.82 -0.13
C ASP A 72 -6.94 44.26 1.03
N VAL A 73 -6.48 43.19 1.70
CA VAL A 73 -7.23 42.49 2.75
C VAL A 73 -6.44 42.50 4.04
N GLU A 74 -7.14 42.72 5.16
CA GLU A 74 -6.61 42.61 6.52
C GLU A 74 -7.18 41.37 7.17
N GLY A 75 -6.31 40.45 7.64
CA GLY A 75 -6.68 39.27 8.39
C GLY A 75 -7.11 39.58 9.82
N ILE A 76 -7.64 38.57 10.54
CA ILE A 76 -8.10 38.72 11.93
C ILE A 76 -6.96 39.10 12.88
N ASN A 77 -5.75 38.60 12.62
CA ASN A 77 -4.52 38.92 13.39
C ASN A 77 -3.79 40.16 12.87
N LYS A 78 -4.46 40.98 12.03
CA LYS A 78 -3.96 42.26 11.51
C LYS A 78 -2.82 42.13 10.50
N SER A 79 -2.53 40.97 9.94
CA SER A 79 -1.68 40.89 8.77
C SER A 79 -2.41 41.46 7.55
N ARG A 80 -1.66 42.04 6.63
CA ARG A 80 -2.21 42.67 5.41
C ARG A 80 -1.62 42.02 4.17
N GLY A 81 -2.49 41.63 3.25
CA GLY A 81 -2.10 40.95 2.04
C GLY A 81 -3.08 41.22 0.89
N HIS A 82 -2.75 40.71 -0.28
CA HIS A 82 -3.63 40.78 -1.45
C HIS A 82 -4.40 39.48 -1.61
N VAL A 83 -5.69 39.64 -1.93
CA VAL A 83 -6.56 38.52 -2.32
C VAL A 83 -7.29 38.87 -3.61
N ILE A 84 -7.15 38.01 -4.59
CA ILE A 84 -7.80 38.15 -5.89
C ILE A 84 -9.13 37.40 -5.84
N LEU A 85 -10.17 38.02 -6.38
CA LEU A 85 -11.48 37.43 -6.60
C LEU A 85 -11.72 37.28 -8.09
N ILE A 86 -12.05 36.10 -8.54
CA ILE A 86 -12.41 35.80 -9.93
C ILE A 86 -13.84 35.27 -9.95
N VAL A 87 -14.69 35.83 -10.80
CA VAL A 87 -16.12 35.55 -10.82
C VAL A 87 -16.59 35.12 -12.22
N ASN A 88 -17.73 34.42 -12.26
CA ASN A 88 -18.35 34.02 -13.53
C ASN A 88 -18.69 35.28 -14.37
N PRO A 89 -18.30 35.33 -15.66
CA PRO A 89 -18.71 36.38 -16.58
C PRO A 89 -20.23 36.66 -16.64
N ASP A 90 -21.07 35.65 -16.33
CA ASP A 90 -22.52 35.80 -16.29
C ASP A 90 -22.99 36.65 -15.09
N ASP A 91 -22.19 36.71 -14.02
CA ASP A 91 -22.51 37.44 -12.78
C ASP A 91 -21.84 38.81 -12.67
N VAL A 92 -21.27 39.30 -13.77
CA VAL A 92 -20.46 40.52 -13.79
C VAL A 92 -21.20 41.76 -13.29
N ASP A 93 -22.53 41.86 -13.50
CA ASP A 93 -23.35 43.00 -13.08
C ASP A 93 -23.55 43.05 -11.57
N ASP A 94 -23.79 41.90 -10.94
CA ASP A 94 -23.90 41.79 -9.47
C ASP A 94 -22.51 41.95 -8.82
N PHE A 95 -21.48 41.42 -9.46
CA PHE A 95 -20.10 41.60 -9.01
C PHE A 95 -19.71 43.07 -8.96
N GLU A 96 -19.92 43.83 -10.06
CA GLU A 96 -19.65 45.27 -10.10
C GLU A 96 -20.39 46.00 -8.98
N LYS A 97 -21.69 45.72 -8.81
CA LYS A 97 -22.51 46.33 -7.75
C LYS A 97 -21.92 46.09 -6.35
N ARG A 98 -21.50 44.88 -6.03
CA ARG A 98 -20.91 44.52 -4.73
C ARG A 98 -19.54 45.20 -4.56
N VAL A 99 -18.69 45.16 -5.59
CA VAL A 99 -17.40 45.88 -5.56
C VAL A 99 -17.60 47.35 -5.29
N ASN A 100 -18.51 48.01 -6.02
CA ASN A 100 -18.79 49.42 -5.82
C ASN A 100 -19.38 49.75 -4.43
N GLN A 101 -20.10 48.84 -3.83
CA GLN A 101 -20.60 48.98 -2.45
C GLN A 101 -19.48 48.97 -1.40
N ILE A 102 -18.51 48.09 -1.54
CA ILE A 102 -17.41 47.97 -0.57
C ILE A 102 -16.33 49.04 -0.77
N THR A 103 -16.19 49.58 -1.99
CA THR A 103 -15.14 50.58 -2.35
C THR A 103 -15.65 52.04 -2.33
N LYS A 104 -16.97 52.25 -2.13
CA LYS A 104 -17.66 53.55 -2.33
C LYS A 104 -16.99 54.73 -1.60
N ASP A 105 -16.51 54.53 -0.38
CA ASP A 105 -15.99 55.57 0.48
C ASP A 105 -14.43 55.62 0.51
N PHE A 106 -13.78 54.88 -0.41
CA PHE A 106 -12.34 54.70 -0.43
C PHE A 106 -11.76 55.07 -1.80
N THR A 107 -10.51 55.51 -1.78
CA THR A 107 -9.69 55.52 -2.99
C THR A 107 -8.95 54.18 -3.12
N PRO A 108 -8.53 53.79 -4.34
CA PRO A 108 -7.79 52.53 -4.51
C PRO A 108 -6.53 52.41 -3.63
N ASP A 109 -5.90 53.54 -3.28
CA ASP A 109 -4.70 53.59 -2.42
C ASP A 109 -4.99 53.35 -0.94
N ASN A 110 -6.21 53.65 -0.47
CA ASN A 110 -6.59 53.63 0.94
C ASN A 110 -7.59 52.51 1.27
N PHE A 111 -7.99 51.74 0.27
CA PHE A 111 -8.95 50.65 0.48
C PHE A 111 -8.30 49.47 1.21
N ILE A 112 -8.95 48.99 2.27
CA ILE A 112 -8.64 47.77 2.96
C ILE A 112 -9.95 47.17 3.48
N ILE A 113 -10.14 45.86 3.30
CA ILE A 113 -11.30 45.14 3.80
C ILE A 113 -10.87 43.97 4.71
N GLY A 114 -11.62 43.68 5.77
CA GLY A 114 -11.39 42.53 6.60
C GLY A 114 -11.70 41.21 5.86
N SER A 115 -10.91 40.17 6.10
CA SER A 115 -11.07 38.85 5.44
C SER A 115 -12.47 38.24 5.63
N HIS A 116 -12.99 38.29 6.84
CA HIS A 116 -14.35 37.81 7.16
C HIS A 116 -15.45 38.66 6.47
N GLU A 117 -15.29 40.00 6.49
CA GLU A 117 -16.24 40.88 5.80
C GLU A 117 -16.23 40.61 4.30
N LEU A 118 -15.05 40.43 3.70
CA LEU A 118 -14.90 40.09 2.29
C LEU A 118 -15.68 38.82 1.96
N TYR A 119 -15.49 37.75 2.73
CA TYR A 119 -16.19 36.50 2.49
C TYR A 119 -17.71 36.66 2.62
N GLU A 120 -18.20 37.33 3.67
CA GLU A 120 -19.63 37.58 3.88
C GLU A 120 -20.31 38.36 2.73
N LYS A 121 -19.57 39.28 2.09
CA LYS A 121 -20.10 40.04 0.94
C LYS A 121 -20.24 39.23 -0.33
N PHE A 122 -19.48 38.13 -0.49
CA PHE A 122 -19.38 37.39 -1.74
C PHE A 122 -19.70 35.89 -1.61
N LYS A 123 -20.03 35.37 -0.44
CA LYS A 123 -20.19 33.92 -0.15
C LYS A 123 -21.26 33.20 -0.97
N ASP A 124 -22.25 33.93 -1.47
CA ASP A 124 -23.35 33.41 -2.31
C ASP A 124 -23.05 33.46 -3.81
N MET A 125 -21.88 33.94 -4.21
CA MET A 125 -21.40 33.92 -5.58
C MET A 125 -20.41 32.77 -5.79
N ASP A 126 -20.38 32.25 -7.01
CA ASP A 126 -19.38 31.25 -7.41
C ASP A 126 -18.03 31.93 -7.70
N ILE A 127 -17.22 32.16 -6.66
CA ILE A 127 -15.93 32.83 -6.70
C ILE A 127 -14.77 31.89 -6.49
N ILE A 128 -13.67 32.10 -7.23
CA ILE A 128 -12.35 31.59 -6.94
C ILE A 128 -11.56 32.68 -6.24
N TYR A 129 -11.05 32.41 -5.06
CA TYR A 129 -10.18 33.28 -4.30
C TYR A 129 -8.73 32.89 -4.52
N ILE A 130 -7.84 33.87 -4.72
CA ILE A 130 -6.41 33.63 -4.89
C ILE A 130 -5.67 34.57 -3.93
N ALA A 131 -5.01 34.01 -2.93
CA ALA A 131 -4.23 34.77 -1.97
C ALA A 131 -2.74 34.78 -2.34
N HIS A 132 -2.07 35.92 -2.23
CA HIS A 132 -0.62 35.97 -2.33
C HIS A 132 0.01 35.08 -1.27
N PHE A 133 0.96 34.21 -1.65
CA PHE A 133 1.67 33.33 -0.78
C PHE A 133 3.10 33.12 -1.28
N LEU A 134 4.09 33.17 -0.38
CA LEU A 134 5.51 33.27 -0.74
C LEU A 134 5.79 34.38 -1.76
N LYS A 135 5.07 35.49 -1.64
CA LYS A 135 5.08 36.68 -2.51
C LYS A 135 4.94 37.92 -1.62
N ASP A 136 5.35 39.06 -2.14
CA ASP A 136 5.15 40.33 -1.42
C ASP A 136 3.66 40.56 -1.12
N LYS A 137 3.38 41.24 0.00
CA LYS A 137 2.03 41.54 0.47
C LYS A 137 1.14 40.27 0.63
N GLN A 138 1.65 39.28 1.34
CA GLN A 138 0.90 38.10 1.73
C GLN A 138 0.24 38.25 3.09
N LEU A 139 -0.88 37.60 3.32
CA LEU A 139 -1.44 37.35 4.65
C LEU A 139 -0.52 36.43 5.45
N SER A 140 -0.56 36.52 6.79
CA SER A 140 0.11 35.54 7.65
C SER A 140 -0.51 34.16 7.44
N ILE A 141 0.24 33.13 7.79
CA ILE A 141 -0.27 31.72 7.67
C ILE A 141 -1.54 31.56 8.51
N GLU A 142 -1.53 32.09 9.73
CA GLU A 142 -2.66 31.99 10.66
C GLU A 142 -3.89 32.74 10.14
N ASP A 143 -3.72 33.92 9.52
CA ASP A 143 -4.83 34.68 8.93
C ASP A 143 -5.38 34.00 7.65
N LEU A 144 -4.52 33.31 6.91
CA LEU A 144 -4.92 32.56 5.73
C LEU A 144 -5.67 31.28 6.09
N GLU A 145 -5.22 30.55 7.14
CA GLU A 145 -5.90 29.38 7.67
C GLU A 145 -7.26 29.75 8.28
N ASP A 146 -7.34 30.89 8.98
CA ASP A 146 -8.61 31.42 9.47
C ASP A 146 -9.55 31.74 8.30
N PHE A 147 -9.07 32.43 7.27
CA PHE A 147 -9.88 32.73 6.09
C PHE A 147 -10.37 31.48 5.37
N GLU A 148 -9.53 30.45 5.24
CA GLU A 148 -9.89 29.15 4.68
C GLU A 148 -10.98 28.46 5.50
N SER A 149 -10.88 28.55 6.83
CA SER A 149 -11.79 27.87 7.78
C SER A 149 -13.25 28.35 7.71
N ILE A 150 -13.47 29.63 7.37
CA ILE A 150 -14.83 30.20 7.26
C ILE A 150 -15.49 29.93 5.90
N MET A 151 -14.71 29.43 4.92
CA MET A 151 -15.24 29.20 3.58
C MET A 151 -16.06 27.94 3.50
N SER A 152 -17.27 28.02 2.93
CA SER A 152 -18.11 26.85 2.64
C SER A 152 -17.49 25.91 1.59
N LYS A 153 -16.61 26.46 0.72
CA LYS A 153 -15.85 25.73 -0.31
C LYS A 153 -14.37 26.07 -0.21
N PRO A 154 -13.65 25.51 0.80
CA PRO A 154 -12.22 25.84 1.03
C PRO A 154 -11.35 25.54 -0.18
N LEU A 155 -11.76 24.58 -1.00
CA LEU A 155 -11.07 24.20 -2.23
C LEU A 155 -10.97 25.37 -3.24
N ARG A 156 -11.74 26.43 -3.12
CA ARG A 156 -11.72 27.59 -3.99
C ARG A 156 -10.73 28.68 -3.55
N LEU A 157 -9.95 28.42 -2.50
CA LEU A 157 -8.83 29.28 -2.12
C LEU A 157 -7.53 28.73 -2.70
N LEU A 158 -6.96 29.47 -3.64
CA LEU A 158 -5.67 29.17 -4.26
C LEU A 158 -4.57 30.02 -3.64
N LYS A 159 -3.34 29.54 -3.64
CA LYS A 159 -2.16 30.27 -3.17
C LYS A 159 -1.30 30.68 -4.36
N GLU A 160 -1.11 31.96 -4.56
CA GLU A 160 -0.29 32.48 -5.65
C GLU A 160 1.17 32.58 -5.21
N ALA A 161 2.06 31.93 -5.97
CA ALA A 161 3.51 31.99 -5.78
C ALA A 161 4.18 32.93 -6.79
N SER A 162 5.33 33.51 -6.42
CA SER A 162 6.10 34.45 -7.26
C SER A 162 6.86 33.77 -8.40
N ASN A 163 7.11 32.47 -8.35
CA ASN A 163 7.89 31.75 -9.36
C ASN A 163 7.63 30.24 -9.31
N ILE A 164 8.10 29.52 -10.35
CA ILE A 164 7.92 28.08 -10.52
C ILE A 164 8.54 27.26 -9.38
N VAL A 165 9.69 27.70 -8.84
CA VAL A 165 10.36 26.97 -7.74
C VAL A 165 9.50 27.03 -6.48
N SER A 166 8.93 28.21 -6.18
CA SER A 166 8.01 28.37 -5.04
C SER A 166 6.76 27.50 -5.17
N ILE A 167 6.25 27.31 -6.40
CA ILE A 167 5.13 26.39 -6.65
C ILE A 167 5.52 24.97 -6.29
N GLY A 168 6.68 24.47 -6.72
CA GLY A 168 7.15 23.11 -6.36
C GLY A 168 7.22 22.89 -4.84
N VAL A 169 7.66 23.92 -4.09
CA VAL A 169 7.66 23.88 -2.61
C VAL A 169 6.24 23.85 -2.05
N LEU A 170 5.32 24.64 -2.58
CA LEU A 170 3.93 24.64 -2.14
C LEU A 170 3.25 23.31 -2.41
N GLN A 171 3.51 22.72 -3.55
CA GLN A 171 2.99 21.41 -3.94
C GLN A 171 3.48 20.29 -3.05
N SER A 172 4.78 20.26 -2.71
CA SER A 172 5.34 19.26 -1.81
C SER A 172 4.75 19.33 -0.38
N ASN A 173 4.16 20.48 -0.03
CA ASN A 173 3.44 20.68 1.24
C ASN A 173 1.91 20.62 1.09
N ASN A 174 1.40 20.02 0.02
CA ASN A 174 -0.03 19.84 -0.27
C ASN A 174 -0.84 21.16 -0.37
N HIS A 175 -0.19 22.29 -0.72
CA HIS A 175 -0.87 23.54 -0.97
C HIS A 175 -1.34 23.64 -2.42
N ARG A 176 -2.49 24.25 -2.62
CA ARG A 176 -3.03 24.58 -3.93
C ARG A 176 -2.37 25.85 -4.44
N ALA A 177 -1.41 25.68 -5.31
CA ALA A 177 -0.61 26.77 -5.82
C ALA A 177 -0.98 27.12 -7.26
N MET A 178 -0.87 28.40 -7.58
CA MET A 178 -0.95 28.91 -8.93
C MET A 178 0.11 30.00 -9.16
N ILE A 179 0.31 30.35 -10.42
CA ILE A 179 1.12 31.48 -10.81
C ILE A 179 0.29 32.39 -11.74
N GLY A 180 0.35 33.70 -11.51
CA GLY A 180 -0.17 34.71 -12.37
C GLY A 180 0.93 35.63 -12.85
N THR A 181 0.70 36.40 -13.90
CA THR A 181 1.75 37.28 -14.46
C THR A 181 1.97 38.54 -13.62
N ASP A 182 0.93 39.03 -12.92
CA ASP A 182 0.95 40.32 -12.21
C ASP A 182 1.61 41.39 -13.08
N VAL A 183 1.18 41.47 -14.34
CA VAL A 183 1.86 42.22 -15.38
C VAL A 183 2.05 43.71 -15.01
N ILE A 184 3.30 44.15 -15.07
CA ILE A 184 3.70 45.53 -14.79
C ILE A 184 3.91 46.33 -16.09
N ASP A 185 4.34 45.64 -17.16
CA ASP A 185 4.64 46.24 -18.46
C ASP A 185 4.10 45.37 -19.59
N TRP A 186 3.07 45.86 -20.27
CA TRP A 186 2.45 45.18 -21.40
C TRP A 186 3.35 45.05 -22.63
N ASN A 187 4.49 45.76 -22.71
CA ASN A 187 5.44 45.55 -23.78
C ASN A 187 6.11 44.17 -23.75
N ASN A 188 6.18 43.58 -22.55
CA ASN A 188 6.88 42.31 -22.28
C ASN A 188 5.94 41.17 -21.83
N TYR A 189 4.62 41.33 -22.00
CA TYR A 189 3.64 40.37 -21.52
C TYR A 189 3.88 38.95 -22.03
N GLU A 190 4.23 38.78 -23.32
CA GLU A 190 4.51 37.49 -23.95
C GLU A 190 5.69 36.72 -23.33
N ASN A 191 6.58 37.43 -22.62
CA ASN A 191 7.74 36.87 -21.94
C ASN A 191 7.48 36.56 -20.46
N CYS A 192 6.27 36.84 -19.96
CA CYS A 192 5.89 36.50 -18.58
C CYS A 192 5.80 34.98 -18.37
N THR A 193 5.88 34.58 -17.11
CA THR A 193 5.66 33.19 -16.74
C THR A 193 4.16 32.92 -16.58
N PHE A 194 3.63 32.04 -17.39
CA PHE A 194 2.22 31.63 -17.35
C PHE A 194 2.02 30.32 -16.63
N GLY A 195 0.85 30.16 -16.03
CA GLY A 195 0.37 28.84 -15.60
C GLY A 195 -0.01 27.98 -16.80
N ASN A 196 0.21 26.66 -16.70
CA ASN A 196 -0.24 25.71 -17.70
C ASN A 196 -1.29 24.76 -17.11
N LEU A 197 -2.46 24.69 -17.73
CA LEU A 197 -3.48 23.70 -17.42
C LEU A 197 -3.24 22.45 -18.25
N LYS A 198 -3.37 21.29 -17.61
CA LYS A 198 -3.29 19.97 -18.26
C LYS A 198 -4.36 19.78 -19.33
N PHE A 199 -5.53 20.38 -19.12
CA PHE A 199 -6.68 20.29 -20.04
C PHE A 199 -7.00 21.64 -20.68
N GLU A 200 -7.56 21.58 -21.88
CA GLU A 200 -8.22 22.73 -22.48
C GLU A 200 -9.61 22.88 -21.85
N ILE A 201 -9.88 23.99 -21.18
CA ILE A 201 -11.20 24.35 -20.65
C ILE A 201 -11.88 25.38 -21.52
N LYS A 202 -13.21 25.40 -21.55
CA LYS A 202 -13.98 26.27 -22.44
C LYS A 202 -14.51 27.51 -21.74
N ASP A 203 -14.82 27.43 -20.47
CA ASP A 203 -15.58 28.43 -19.74
C ASP A 203 -15.24 28.44 -18.24
N TYR A 204 -15.78 29.42 -17.53
CA TYR A 204 -15.59 29.55 -16.08
C TYR A 204 -16.15 28.36 -15.29
N LYS A 205 -17.25 27.74 -15.73
CA LYS A 205 -17.82 26.57 -15.05
C LYS A 205 -16.89 25.37 -15.13
N SER A 206 -16.18 25.22 -16.25
CA SER A 206 -15.15 24.20 -16.41
C SER A 206 -13.96 24.48 -15.49
N LEU A 207 -13.54 25.75 -15.35
CA LEU A 207 -12.50 26.15 -14.39
C LEU A 207 -12.93 25.86 -12.95
N LEU A 208 -14.16 26.17 -12.55
CA LEU A 208 -14.68 25.85 -11.22
C LEU A 208 -14.66 24.34 -10.93
N LYS A 209 -15.04 23.50 -11.90
CA LYS A 209 -14.98 22.03 -11.74
C LYS A 209 -13.56 21.57 -11.49
N LEU A 210 -12.57 22.16 -12.16
CA LEU A 210 -11.15 21.88 -11.91
C LEU A 210 -10.72 22.33 -10.53
N VAL A 211 -11.10 23.55 -10.14
CA VAL A 211 -10.77 24.12 -8.83
C VAL A 211 -11.45 23.35 -7.70
N ASP A 212 -12.71 22.93 -7.87
CA ASP A 212 -13.44 22.11 -6.91
C ASP A 212 -12.97 20.65 -6.89
N LYS A 213 -12.16 20.21 -7.86
CA LYS A 213 -11.46 18.94 -7.79
C LYS A 213 -10.35 19.07 -6.74
N ASP A 214 -10.15 18.02 -6.04
CA ASP A 214 -9.17 17.91 -4.95
C ASP A 214 -7.74 18.34 -5.38
N THR A 215 -6.92 18.66 -4.43
CA THR A 215 -5.65 19.40 -4.44
C THR A 215 -4.71 19.21 -5.64
N GLN A 216 -4.77 18.09 -6.35
CA GLN A 216 -3.69 17.70 -7.27
C GLN A 216 -3.77 18.27 -8.69
N LEU A 217 -4.94 18.64 -9.20
CA LEU A 217 -5.03 19.09 -10.59
C LEU A 217 -4.47 20.48 -10.86
N ILE A 218 -4.51 21.34 -9.85
CA ILE A 218 -3.89 22.67 -9.94
C ILE A 218 -2.38 22.59 -9.69
N THR A 219 -1.94 21.56 -8.98
CA THR A 219 -0.52 21.27 -8.81
C THR A 219 0.14 20.77 -10.09
N ASP A 220 -0.61 20.16 -10.99
CA ASP A 220 -0.13 19.70 -12.30
C ASP A 220 -0.05 20.83 -13.35
N LEU A 221 -0.32 22.10 -12.95
CA LEU A 221 -0.17 23.28 -13.81
C LEU A 221 1.25 23.46 -14.42
N ILE A 222 2.24 22.73 -13.91
CA ILE A 222 3.66 22.98 -14.22
C ILE A 222 4.32 21.82 -14.95
N ASN A 223 3.78 20.61 -14.84
CA ASN A 223 4.41 19.44 -15.44
C ASN A 223 3.75 19.05 -16.76
N GLU A 224 4.42 19.34 -17.84
CA GLU A 224 3.97 19.07 -19.21
C GLU A 224 3.95 17.56 -19.59
N ASN A 225 4.40 16.63 -18.74
CA ASN A 225 4.70 15.25 -19.12
C ASN A 225 4.11 14.18 -18.19
N PHE A 226 2.80 14.20 -17.88
CA PHE A 226 2.18 13.17 -17.03
C PHE A 226 1.18 12.26 -17.74
N ASP A 227 1.09 12.29 -19.06
CA ASP A 227 0.36 11.31 -19.82
C ASP A 227 1.34 10.28 -20.41
N GLU A 228 1.28 9.07 -19.90
CA GLU A 228 1.89 7.93 -20.58
C GLU A 228 0.99 7.57 -21.75
N LYS A 229 1.56 7.56 -22.96
CA LYS A 229 0.85 7.10 -24.16
C LYS A 229 1.14 5.62 -24.37
N ILE A 230 0.13 4.80 -24.09
CA ILE A 230 0.22 3.36 -24.20
C ILE A 230 -0.47 2.90 -25.48
N ILE A 231 0.19 2.05 -26.24
CA ILE A 231 -0.42 1.40 -27.42
C ILE A 231 -1.30 0.26 -26.93
N VAL A 232 -2.60 0.41 -27.11
CA VAL A 232 -3.60 -0.58 -26.75
C VAL A 232 -4.12 -1.26 -28.02
N TYR A 233 -4.25 -2.58 -27.97
CA TYR A 233 -4.85 -3.36 -29.04
C TYR A 233 -6.34 -3.56 -28.74
N GLY A 234 -7.18 -2.79 -29.43
CA GLY A 234 -8.63 -3.01 -29.41
C GLY A 234 -9.00 -4.14 -30.35
N LYS A 235 -9.64 -5.21 -29.88
CA LYS A 235 -10.26 -6.20 -30.78
C LYS A 235 -11.57 -5.62 -31.29
N SER A 236 -11.60 -5.26 -32.59
CA SER A 236 -12.82 -5.41 -33.34
C SER A 236 -12.86 -6.82 -33.90
N GLU A 237 -14.01 -7.46 -34.05
CA GLU A 237 -14.11 -8.84 -34.59
C GLU A 237 -13.48 -8.98 -35.98
N THR A 238 -13.11 -7.91 -36.64
CA THR A 238 -12.57 -7.88 -37.98
C THR A 238 -11.19 -7.27 -38.16
N LYS A 239 -10.66 -6.46 -37.18
CA LYS A 239 -9.34 -5.85 -37.28
C LYS A 239 -8.76 -5.52 -35.91
N GLU A 240 -7.54 -5.99 -35.64
CA GLU A 240 -6.72 -5.46 -34.55
C GLU A 240 -6.16 -4.09 -34.95
N TYR A 241 -6.65 -3.03 -34.35
CA TYR A 241 -6.10 -1.70 -34.54
C TYR A 241 -5.34 -1.31 -33.24
N PRO A 242 -4.01 -1.10 -33.31
CA PRO A 242 -3.30 -0.44 -32.26
C PRO A 242 -3.72 1.04 -32.24
N PHE A 243 -4.07 1.55 -31.07
CA PHE A 243 -4.29 2.98 -30.85
C PHE A 243 -3.58 3.46 -29.59
N GLU A 244 -3.15 4.72 -29.61
CA GLU A 244 -2.53 5.36 -28.46
C GLU A 244 -3.60 5.77 -27.45
N LEU A 245 -3.47 5.27 -26.23
CA LEU A 245 -4.32 5.63 -25.10
C LEU A 245 -3.52 6.45 -24.10
N PRO A 246 -3.87 7.73 -23.83
CA PRO A 246 -3.25 8.47 -22.77
C PRO A 246 -3.74 7.96 -21.42
N ILE A 247 -2.82 7.60 -20.53
CA ILE A 247 -3.09 7.21 -19.13
C ILE A 247 -2.44 8.24 -18.22
N TYR A 248 -3.23 8.82 -17.36
CA TYR A 248 -2.80 9.87 -16.42
C TYR A 248 -2.51 9.29 -15.03
N ASP A 249 -1.58 9.91 -14.32
CA ASP A 249 -1.30 9.63 -12.90
C ASP A 249 -2.45 10.15 -12.01
N ASP A 250 -3.63 9.62 -12.25
CA ASP A 250 -4.91 10.00 -11.66
C ASP A 250 -5.94 8.91 -12.02
N VAL A 251 -7.20 9.19 -11.78
CA VAL A 251 -8.30 8.31 -12.18
C VAL A 251 -8.55 8.43 -13.70
N ASN A 252 -8.51 7.28 -14.37
CA ASN A 252 -8.90 7.08 -15.77
C ASN A 252 -10.12 6.16 -15.80
N ILE A 253 -11.23 6.60 -16.39
CA ILE A 253 -12.47 5.84 -16.43
C ILE A 253 -12.73 5.27 -17.83
N ILE A 254 -13.12 4.01 -17.89
CA ILE A 254 -13.60 3.36 -19.10
C ILE A 254 -15.09 3.07 -18.90
N PHE A 255 -15.95 3.63 -19.76
CA PHE A 255 -17.39 3.43 -19.67
C PHE A 255 -18.01 3.20 -21.06
N GLY A 256 -19.29 2.85 -21.14
CA GLY A 256 -19.99 2.60 -22.38
C GLY A 256 -20.80 1.29 -22.38
N ASP A 257 -21.21 0.80 -23.54
CA ASP A 257 -22.05 -0.37 -23.70
C ASP A 257 -21.52 -1.63 -23.03
N LYS A 258 -22.41 -2.50 -22.58
CA LYS A 258 -22.01 -3.83 -22.12
C LYS A 258 -21.52 -4.67 -23.32
N GLY A 259 -20.39 -5.33 -23.17
CA GLY A 259 -19.76 -6.09 -24.25
C GLY A 259 -19.00 -5.22 -25.27
N SER A 260 -18.79 -3.93 -25.03
CA SER A 260 -18.06 -3.03 -25.93
C SER A 260 -16.51 -3.18 -25.87
N GLY A 261 -15.98 -4.10 -25.06
CA GLY A 261 -14.55 -4.34 -24.97
C GLY A 261 -13.81 -3.52 -23.90
N LYS A 262 -14.51 -3.06 -22.84
CA LYS A 262 -13.89 -2.34 -21.73
C LYS A 262 -12.81 -3.18 -21.02
N THR A 263 -13.13 -4.43 -20.70
CA THR A 263 -12.19 -5.40 -20.11
C THR A 263 -11.00 -5.71 -21.01
N GLU A 264 -11.18 -5.66 -22.34
CA GLU A 264 -10.08 -5.86 -23.30
C GLU A 264 -9.04 -4.73 -23.22
N ILE A 265 -9.48 -3.48 -23.01
CA ILE A 265 -8.55 -2.37 -22.78
C ILE A 265 -7.76 -2.62 -21.49
N LEU A 266 -8.41 -3.03 -20.40
CA LEU A 266 -7.71 -3.37 -19.16
C LEU A 266 -6.70 -4.50 -19.34
N ASN A 267 -7.07 -5.54 -20.11
CA ASN A 267 -6.16 -6.65 -20.40
C ASN A 267 -4.94 -6.19 -21.25
N SER A 268 -5.15 -5.31 -22.23
CA SER A 268 -4.03 -4.75 -23.01
C SER A 268 -3.09 -3.90 -22.16
N LEU A 269 -3.63 -3.11 -21.22
CA LEU A 269 -2.83 -2.36 -20.26
C LEU A 269 -2.06 -3.29 -19.31
N LYS A 270 -2.70 -4.35 -18.84
CA LYS A 270 -2.05 -5.39 -18.06
C LYS A 270 -0.87 -6.01 -18.79
N GLU A 271 -1.06 -6.45 -20.03
CA GLU A 271 0.00 -7.01 -20.86
C GLU A 271 1.16 -6.00 -21.05
N HIS A 272 0.84 -4.74 -21.29
CA HIS A 272 1.85 -3.67 -21.40
C HIS A 272 2.70 -3.54 -20.14
N TYR A 273 2.08 -3.44 -18.98
CA TYR A 273 2.80 -3.29 -17.70
C TYR A 273 3.56 -4.57 -17.31
N GLU A 274 3.03 -5.75 -17.63
CA GLU A 274 3.76 -7.02 -17.44
C GLU A 274 5.03 -7.08 -18.31
N MET A 275 4.95 -6.64 -19.56
CA MET A 275 6.11 -6.63 -20.49
C MET A 275 7.19 -5.65 -20.02
N ASN A 276 6.80 -4.53 -19.39
CA ASN A 276 7.73 -3.55 -18.84
C ASN A 276 8.30 -3.96 -17.47
N GLY A 277 7.74 -5.00 -16.85
CA GLY A 277 8.13 -5.42 -15.49
C GLY A 277 7.56 -4.55 -14.37
N ASP A 278 6.55 -3.74 -14.68
CA ASP A 278 5.89 -2.86 -13.71
C ASP A 278 4.98 -3.66 -12.78
N LYS A 279 4.95 -3.26 -11.51
CA LYS A 279 4.04 -3.86 -10.53
C LYS A 279 2.69 -3.16 -10.58
N TYR A 280 1.64 -3.93 -10.76
CA TYR A 280 0.27 -3.43 -10.78
C TYR A 280 -0.64 -4.23 -9.85
N VAL A 281 -1.76 -3.64 -9.48
CA VAL A 281 -2.86 -4.29 -8.76
C VAL A 281 -3.98 -4.53 -9.76
N GLU A 282 -4.45 -5.78 -9.85
CA GLU A 282 -5.63 -6.14 -10.63
C GLU A 282 -6.77 -6.46 -9.69
N PHE A 283 -7.92 -5.83 -9.92
CA PHE A 283 -9.17 -6.16 -9.24
C PHE A 283 -10.27 -6.37 -10.28
N SER A 284 -11.02 -7.44 -10.13
CA SER A 284 -12.24 -7.69 -10.90
C SER A 284 -13.41 -7.85 -9.96
N GLY A 285 -14.50 -7.16 -10.22
CA GLY A 285 -15.76 -7.36 -9.51
C GLY A 285 -16.27 -8.81 -9.63
N GLY A 286 -17.19 -9.22 -8.77
CA GLY A 286 -17.78 -10.56 -8.82
C GLY A 286 -17.72 -11.31 -7.50
N ASP A 287 -17.80 -12.65 -7.56
CA ASP A 287 -17.87 -13.50 -6.35
C ASP A 287 -16.48 -13.61 -5.68
N LYS A 288 -16.37 -13.12 -4.47
CA LYS A 288 -15.16 -13.13 -3.64
C LYS A 288 -15.14 -14.22 -2.57
N GLU A 289 -16.00 -15.21 -2.67
CA GLU A 289 -15.97 -16.35 -1.73
C GLU A 289 -14.64 -17.11 -1.77
N GLY A 290 -14.02 -17.21 -2.95
CA GLY A 290 -12.70 -17.81 -3.12
C GLY A 290 -11.60 -17.07 -2.35
N TRP A 291 -11.55 -15.74 -2.51
CA TRP A 291 -10.64 -14.86 -1.77
C TRP A 291 -10.85 -14.98 -0.24
N TYR A 292 -12.09 -14.94 0.22
CA TYR A 292 -12.41 -15.11 1.65
C TYR A 292 -11.92 -16.46 2.18
N LYS A 293 -12.20 -17.56 1.45
CA LYS A 293 -11.74 -18.90 1.82
C LYS A 293 -10.22 -18.98 1.87
N GLN A 294 -9.53 -18.31 0.96
CA GLN A 294 -8.06 -18.26 0.95
C GLN A 294 -7.52 -17.53 2.18
N LEU A 295 -8.10 -16.37 2.54
CA LEU A 295 -7.67 -15.60 3.72
C LEU A 295 -7.89 -16.33 5.03
N ILE A 296 -9.03 -17.02 5.20
CA ILE A 296 -9.30 -17.79 6.42
C ILE A 296 -8.67 -19.17 6.41
N SER A 297 -8.11 -19.63 5.27
CA SER A 297 -7.39 -20.89 5.21
C SER A 297 -6.10 -20.83 6.03
N VAL A 298 -5.76 -21.96 6.62
CA VAL A 298 -4.56 -22.12 7.44
C VAL A 298 -3.64 -23.11 6.73
N ASN A 299 -2.44 -22.66 6.39
CA ASN A 299 -1.41 -23.45 5.71
C ASN A 299 -0.38 -23.97 6.71
N LYS A 300 0.48 -24.90 6.27
CA LYS A 300 1.54 -25.47 7.12
C LYS A 300 2.54 -24.42 7.62
N GLU A 301 2.80 -23.40 6.80
CA GLU A 301 3.73 -22.30 7.11
C GLU A 301 3.23 -21.38 8.23
N ASP A 302 1.92 -21.34 8.45
CA ASP A 302 1.31 -20.56 9.53
C ASP A 302 1.63 -21.11 10.92
N TYR A 303 1.94 -22.42 11.01
CA TYR A 303 2.28 -23.09 12.26
C TYR A 303 3.76 -22.87 12.61
N ASN A 304 4.13 -21.62 12.84
CA ASN A 304 5.48 -21.26 13.27
C ASN A 304 5.45 -20.63 14.67
N ILE A 305 6.09 -21.31 15.62
CA ILE A 305 6.24 -20.87 17.01
C ILE A 305 7.02 -19.57 17.14
N ASP A 306 7.92 -19.27 16.20
CA ASP A 306 8.70 -18.03 16.21
C ASP A 306 7.82 -16.78 16.22
N ASN A 307 6.61 -16.87 15.63
CA ASN A 307 5.59 -15.81 15.66
C ASN A 307 5.05 -15.53 17.07
N LEU A 308 5.27 -16.43 18.03
CA LEU A 308 4.78 -16.33 19.42
C LEU A 308 5.85 -15.92 20.42
N GLN A 309 7.07 -15.58 19.96
CA GLN A 309 8.23 -15.23 20.81
C GLN A 309 8.47 -16.24 21.95
N LEU A 310 8.35 -17.53 21.67
CA LEU A 310 8.57 -18.59 22.63
C LEU A 310 10.04 -19.02 22.67
N ASP A 311 10.49 -19.45 23.85
CA ASP A 311 11.88 -19.82 24.17
C ASP A 311 12.41 -20.96 23.26
N ASP A 312 13.56 -20.77 22.61
CA ASP A 312 14.08 -21.49 21.45
C ASP A 312 14.43 -22.98 21.61
N ASN A 313 14.33 -23.55 22.80
CA ASN A 313 14.84 -24.91 23.05
C ASN A 313 13.74 -26.01 23.17
N CYS A 314 12.57 -25.76 22.62
CA CYS A 314 11.44 -26.70 22.78
C CYS A 314 11.60 -27.99 21.99
N ALA A 315 12.19 -27.93 20.79
CA ALA A 315 12.47 -29.11 19.98
C ALA A 315 13.46 -30.03 20.67
N ASP A 316 14.57 -29.49 21.21
CA ASP A 316 15.57 -30.25 21.94
C ASP A 316 15.00 -30.90 23.22
N LYS A 317 14.10 -30.18 23.91
CA LYS A 317 13.43 -30.73 25.10
C LYS A 317 12.49 -31.89 24.76
N LEU A 318 11.75 -31.79 23.66
CA LEU A 318 10.88 -32.85 23.16
C LEU A 318 11.70 -34.07 22.70
N GLU A 319 12.78 -33.83 21.97
CA GLU A 319 13.72 -34.87 21.57
C GLU A 319 14.33 -35.60 22.77
N ASN A 320 14.70 -34.91 23.83
CA ASN A 320 15.20 -35.48 25.08
C ASN A 320 14.14 -36.34 25.79
N ILE A 321 12.86 -36.00 25.68
CA ILE A 321 11.77 -36.82 26.21
C ILE A 321 11.58 -38.08 25.38
N ILE A 322 11.61 -37.96 24.05
CA ILE A 322 11.48 -39.11 23.12
C ILE A 322 12.63 -40.07 23.27
N ASN A 323 13.85 -39.57 23.43
CA ASN A 323 15.06 -40.38 23.56
C ASN A 323 15.36 -40.81 25.01
N PHE A 324 14.43 -40.56 25.95
CA PHE A 324 14.63 -40.94 27.33
C PHE A 324 14.81 -42.47 27.47
N SER A 325 15.97 -42.87 27.98
CA SER A 325 16.26 -44.26 28.38
C SER A 325 16.42 -44.33 29.89
N ASP A 326 15.58 -45.17 30.51
CA ASP A 326 15.74 -45.49 31.95
C ASP A 326 16.82 -46.57 32.08
N GLU A 327 18.00 -46.13 32.40
CA GLU A 327 19.03 -47.07 32.83
C GLU A 327 18.66 -47.55 34.21
N THR A 328 18.45 -48.86 34.33
CA THR A 328 18.29 -49.48 35.64
C THR A 328 19.49 -49.08 36.50
N PRO A 329 19.29 -48.49 37.68
CA PRO A 329 20.41 -48.12 38.52
C PRO A 329 21.26 -49.38 38.74
N THR A 330 22.51 -49.30 38.35
CA THR A 330 23.47 -50.33 38.74
C THR A 330 23.26 -50.50 40.22
N SER A 331 22.80 -51.65 40.63
CA SER A 331 22.41 -51.82 42.02
C SER A 331 23.59 -51.43 42.90
N ILE A 332 23.33 -50.74 44.00
CA ILE A 332 24.35 -50.42 45.03
C ILE A 332 25.23 -51.62 45.31
N LYS A 333 24.66 -52.85 45.24
CA LYS A 333 25.39 -54.11 45.29
C LYS A 333 26.44 -54.28 44.18
N SER A 334 26.11 -53.93 42.92
CA SER A 334 27.03 -54.10 41.80
C SER A 334 28.15 -53.03 41.89
N TYR A 335 27.83 -51.82 42.31
CA TYR A 335 28.79 -50.76 42.60
C TYR A 335 29.72 -51.12 43.76
N TYR A 336 29.15 -51.60 44.86
CA TYR A 336 29.96 -52.08 45.99
C TYR A 336 30.82 -53.26 45.57
N LYS A 337 30.31 -54.21 44.78
CA LYS A 337 31.07 -55.38 44.27
C LYS A 337 32.23 -54.91 43.36
N TYR A 338 32.03 -53.90 42.52
CA TYR A 338 33.07 -53.29 41.68
C TYR A 338 34.18 -52.69 42.55
N PHE A 339 33.87 -51.83 43.51
CA PHE A 339 34.86 -51.21 44.40
C PHE A 339 35.52 -52.25 45.32
N LYS A 340 34.82 -53.22 45.80
CA LYS A 340 35.42 -54.34 46.61
C LYS A 340 36.39 -55.19 45.79
N ASN A 341 36.10 -55.46 44.55
CA ASN A 341 37.00 -56.19 43.68
C ASN A 341 38.20 -55.30 43.25
N ALA A 342 37.99 -54.01 42.96
CA ALA A 342 39.05 -53.05 42.68
C ALA A 342 40.01 -52.88 43.87
N SER A 343 39.51 -52.90 45.10
CA SER A 343 40.37 -52.81 46.32
C SER A 343 41.14 -54.13 46.59
N LYS A 344 40.66 -55.26 46.14
CA LYS A 344 41.38 -56.54 46.31
C LYS A 344 42.52 -56.73 45.29
N ASN A 345 42.44 -56.08 44.13
CA ASN A 345 43.43 -56.16 43.05
C ASN A 345 44.56 -55.17 43.15
N LYS A 346 44.76 -54.47 44.26
CA LYS A 346 45.83 -53.46 44.50
C LYS A 346 47.26 -53.98 44.42
N LYS A 347 47.51 -55.30 44.19
CA LYS A 347 48.85 -55.87 44.06
C LYS A 347 49.30 -56.15 42.61
N LYS A 348 48.51 -55.93 41.62
CA LYS A 348 48.95 -55.95 40.21
C LYS A 348 48.95 -54.51 39.68
N THR A 349 50.03 -54.15 39.02
CA THR A 349 50.18 -52.84 38.31
C THR A 349 48.92 -52.56 37.52
N MET A 350 48.03 -51.80 38.13
CA MET A 350 46.86 -51.35 37.44
C MET A 350 47.24 -50.15 36.58
N MET A 351 47.19 -50.33 35.28
CA MET A 351 46.97 -49.16 34.41
C MET A 351 45.70 -48.49 34.93
N LYS A 352 45.86 -47.31 35.50
CA LYS A 352 44.70 -46.44 35.73
C LYS A 352 44.04 -46.25 34.39
N SER A 353 42.84 -46.74 34.19
CA SER A 353 42.04 -46.35 33.04
C SER A 353 41.78 -44.86 33.18
N LEU A 354 42.60 -44.07 32.53
CA LEU A 354 42.25 -42.70 32.24
C LEU A 354 41.06 -42.79 31.27
N LEU A 355 39.86 -42.64 31.79
CA LEU A 355 38.68 -42.39 30.97
C LEU A 355 38.91 -41.04 30.32
N ILE A 356 39.34 -41.02 29.07
CA ILE A 356 39.37 -39.84 28.27
C ILE A 356 37.89 -39.54 27.92
N SER A 357 37.36 -38.46 28.45
CA SER A 357 36.01 -38.02 28.14
C SER A 357 35.94 -37.54 26.68
N LYS A 358 34.87 -37.89 25.98
CA LYS A 358 34.51 -37.32 24.69
C LYS A 358 34.43 -35.79 24.86
N SER A 359 35.06 -35.05 23.99
CA SER A 359 35.24 -33.61 24.15
C SER A 359 34.23 -32.76 23.40
N HIS A 360 33.39 -33.36 22.55
CA HIS A 360 32.50 -32.60 21.67
C HIS A 360 31.13 -33.24 21.51
N SER A 361 30.10 -32.37 21.51
CA SER A 361 28.77 -32.75 21.01
C SER A 361 28.77 -32.48 19.48
N PHE A 362 28.66 -33.55 18.70
CA PHE A 362 28.59 -33.45 17.24
C PHE A 362 27.32 -32.70 16.81
N ASN A 363 27.49 -31.61 16.06
CA ASN A 363 26.40 -30.83 15.49
C ASN A 363 26.50 -30.78 13.95
N ASP A 364 25.83 -31.72 13.30
CA ASP A 364 25.84 -31.81 11.84
C ASP A 364 24.97 -30.78 11.12
N LYS A 365 24.17 -29.98 11.83
CA LYS A 365 23.30 -28.97 11.23
C LYS A 365 24.10 -27.85 10.54
N ILE A 366 25.19 -27.39 11.15
CA ILE A 366 25.95 -26.22 10.64
C ILE A 366 26.51 -26.51 9.26
N TYR A 367 27.24 -27.62 9.08
CA TYR A 367 27.83 -27.87 7.76
C TYR A 367 26.79 -28.31 6.71
N LYS A 368 25.68 -28.93 7.12
CA LYS A 368 24.56 -29.26 6.22
C LYS A 368 23.90 -27.99 5.69
N ASN A 369 23.70 -26.98 6.53
CA ASN A 369 23.15 -25.70 6.10
C ASN A 369 24.11 -24.99 5.12
N LEU A 370 25.40 -24.91 5.43
CA LEU A 370 26.41 -24.35 4.52
C LEU A 370 26.47 -25.07 3.17
N PHE A 371 26.29 -26.40 3.17
CA PHE A 371 26.23 -27.17 1.92
C PHE A 371 24.97 -26.89 1.13
N SER A 372 23.82 -26.75 1.80
CA SER A 372 22.55 -26.36 1.18
C SER A 372 22.64 -24.98 0.54
N ASP A 373 23.24 -24.01 1.23
CA ASP A 373 23.46 -22.64 0.72
C ASP A 373 24.36 -22.64 -0.51
N TYR A 374 25.46 -23.44 -0.47
CA TYR A 374 26.33 -23.62 -1.62
C TYR A 374 25.59 -24.18 -2.84
N ILE A 375 24.75 -25.20 -2.67
CA ILE A 375 23.94 -25.79 -3.75
C ILE A 375 22.95 -24.75 -4.28
N SER A 376 22.24 -24.03 -3.42
CA SER A 376 21.26 -23.02 -3.82
C SER A 376 21.87 -21.92 -4.67
N ILE A 377 23.02 -21.38 -4.26
CA ILE A 377 23.76 -20.37 -5.03
C ILE A 377 24.26 -20.95 -6.35
N SER A 378 24.76 -22.18 -6.35
CA SER A 378 25.26 -22.84 -7.56
C SER A 378 24.15 -23.04 -8.60
N ASP A 379 22.96 -23.42 -8.16
CA ASP A 379 21.78 -23.60 -9.03
C ASP A 379 21.24 -22.26 -9.52
N PHE A 380 21.32 -21.22 -8.70
CA PHE A 380 20.95 -19.85 -9.12
C PHE A 380 21.90 -19.31 -10.20
N ILE A 381 23.21 -19.49 -10.03
CA ILE A 381 24.20 -19.10 -11.04
C ILE A 381 23.90 -19.82 -12.37
N LYS A 382 23.65 -21.14 -12.36
CA LYS A 382 23.31 -21.90 -13.57
C LYS A 382 22.03 -21.38 -14.25
N LYS A 383 21.05 -20.93 -13.48
CA LYS A 383 19.84 -20.31 -14.04
C LYS A 383 20.16 -18.98 -14.70
N LEU A 384 21.02 -18.15 -14.10
CA LEU A 384 21.46 -16.88 -14.68
C LEU A 384 22.27 -17.09 -15.98
N GLU A 385 23.14 -18.09 -16.02
CA GLU A 385 23.97 -18.43 -17.20
C GLU A 385 23.12 -18.95 -18.37
N ASN A 386 21.99 -19.61 -18.10
CA ASN A 386 21.14 -20.23 -19.11
C ASN A 386 19.98 -19.34 -19.58
N PHE A 387 19.85 -18.11 -19.04
CA PHE A 387 18.76 -17.20 -19.34
C PHE A 387 19.17 -16.22 -20.44
N GLU A 388 18.48 -16.20 -21.60
CA GLU A 388 18.67 -15.17 -22.61
C GLU A 388 17.94 -13.88 -22.18
N TYR A 389 18.65 -12.96 -21.58
CA TYR A 389 18.14 -11.64 -21.22
C TYR A 389 18.19 -10.71 -22.44
N LYS A 390 17.12 -10.63 -23.20
CA LYS A 390 17.07 -9.81 -24.43
C LYS A 390 17.18 -8.29 -24.20
N ASN A 391 16.94 -7.81 -22.99
CA ASN A 391 16.84 -6.38 -22.68
C ASN A 391 17.73 -5.89 -21.50
N TYR A 392 18.67 -6.71 -21.04
CA TYR A 392 19.57 -6.32 -19.94
C TYR A 392 21.02 -6.20 -20.41
N ASP A 393 21.78 -5.34 -19.73
CA ASP A 393 23.21 -5.21 -19.99
C ASP A 393 23.96 -6.48 -19.58
N ASN A 394 24.45 -7.21 -20.58
CA ASN A 394 25.20 -8.45 -20.37
C ASN A 394 26.46 -8.26 -19.48
N ASP A 395 27.05 -7.08 -19.49
CA ASP A 395 28.24 -6.80 -18.66
C ASP A 395 27.88 -6.70 -17.19
N GLU A 396 26.70 -6.14 -16.85
CA GLU A 396 26.20 -6.06 -15.47
C GLU A 396 25.83 -7.46 -14.93
N ILE A 397 25.17 -8.29 -15.77
CA ILE A 397 24.84 -9.68 -15.42
C ILE A 397 26.10 -10.48 -15.16
N ASN A 398 27.09 -10.40 -16.04
CA ASN A 398 28.38 -11.10 -15.88
C ASN A 398 29.13 -10.65 -14.62
N LYS A 399 29.07 -9.36 -14.27
CA LYS A 399 29.64 -8.83 -13.03
C LYS A 399 28.96 -9.41 -11.80
N ASN A 400 27.64 -9.55 -11.83
CA ASN A 400 26.87 -10.16 -10.74
C ASN A 400 27.14 -11.66 -10.63
N ILE A 401 27.23 -12.39 -11.74
CA ILE A 401 27.62 -13.80 -11.75
C ILE A 401 29.03 -13.99 -11.15
N ASN A 402 29.98 -13.13 -11.47
CA ASN A 402 31.32 -13.18 -10.88
C ASN A 402 31.28 -12.95 -9.36
N SER A 403 30.48 -12.00 -8.89
CA SER A 403 30.31 -11.74 -7.46
C SER A 403 29.67 -12.94 -6.73
N LEU A 404 28.67 -13.56 -7.34
CA LEU A 404 28.03 -14.78 -6.82
C LEU A 404 29.00 -15.98 -6.81
N ASN A 405 29.87 -16.12 -7.79
CA ASN A 405 30.91 -17.15 -7.79
C ASN A 405 31.90 -16.97 -6.64
N ILE A 406 32.33 -15.74 -6.36
CA ILE A 406 33.20 -15.43 -5.20
C ILE A 406 32.49 -15.81 -3.91
N LEU A 407 31.20 -15.48 -3.76
CA LEU A 407 30.41 -15.82 -2.58
C LEU A 407 30.29 -17.34 -2.43
N LYS A 408 29.95 -18.05 -3.51
CA LYS A 408 29.87 -19.53 -3.57
C LYS A 408 31.18 -20.18 -3.09
N ASP A 409 32.32 -19.70 -3.58
CA ASP A 409 33.62 -20.24 -3.23
C ASP A 409 33.98 -20.00 -1.76
N ASN A 410 33.60 -18.84 -1.21
CA ASN A 410 33.77 -18.53 0.20
C ASN A 410 32.93 -19.44 1.10
N ILE A 411 31.65 -19.67 0.74
CA ILE A 411 30.79 -20.59 1.46
C ILE A 411 31.31 -22.01 1.39
N TYR A 412 31.77 -22.46 0.22
CA TYR A 412 32.37 -23.79 0.07
C TYR A 412 33.64 -23.97 0.88
N LYS A 413 34.47 -22.93 0.95
CA LYS A 413 35.68 -22.94 1.81
C LYS A 413 35.29 -23.10 3.29
N LYS A 414 34.28 -22.32 3.74
CA LYS A 414 33.80 -22.40 5.12
C LYS A 414 33.16 -23.75 5.43
N TYR A 415 32.37 -24.28 4.48
CA TYR A 415 31.83 -25.64 4.59
C TYR A 415 32.92 -26.68 4.80
N LYS A 416 33.99 -26.64 3.99
CA LYS A 416 35.13 -27.57 4.12
C LYS A 416 35.80 -27.46 5.49
N GLU A 417 36.02 -26.25 5.98
CA GLU A 417 36.66 -26.02 7.30
C GLU A 417 35.83 -26.68 8.41
N VAL A 418 34.52 -26.36 8.46
CA VAL A 418 33.61 -26.90 9.48
C VAL A 418 33.45 -28.42 9.34
N TRP A 419 33.32 -28.93 8.12
CA TRP A 419 33.20 -30.36 7.86
C TRP A 419 34.46 -31.12 8.31
N LEU A 420 35.66 -30.59 8.05
CA LEU A 420 36.92 -31.18 8.49
C LEU A 420 37.04 -31.20 10.01
N GLU A 421 36.69 -30.09 10.66
CA GLU A 421 36.73 -29.96 12.12
C GLU A 421 35.83 -30.99 12.79
N GLU A 422 34.56 -31.05 12.38
CA GLU A 422 33.55 -31.97 12.92
C GLU A 422 33.90 -33.45 12.67
N ASN A 423 34.35 -33.79 11.45
CA ASN A 423 34.70 -35.20 11.15
C ASN A 423 36.03 -35.62 11.78
N SER A 424 36.97 -34.71 11.96
CA SER A 424 38.17 -34.97 12.70
C SER A 424 37.88 -35.24 14.17
N SER A 425 37.01 -34.46 14.77
CA SER A 425 36.56 -34.66 16.16
C SER A 425 35.81 -35.98 16.32
N LYS A 426 34.95 -36.35 15.38
CA LYS A 426 34.27 -37.62 15.36
C LYS A 426 35.22 -38.83 15.27
N LEU A 427 36.20 -38.76 14.37
CA LEU A 427 37.22 -39.81 14.25
C LEU A 427 38.03 -39.97 15.54
N LEU A 428 38.36 -38.85 16.21
CA LEU A 428 39.06 -38.87 17.48
C LEU A 428 38.19 -39.56 18.58
N ASP A 429 36.92 -39.19 18.65
CA ASP A 429 36.01 -39.80 19.60
C ASP A 429 35.78 -41.33 19.37
N ASP A 430 35.67 -41.77 18.10
CA ASP A 430 35.62 -43.17 17.72
C ASP A 430 36.94 -43.92 18.08
N PHE A 431 38.07 -43.26 17.90
CA PHE A 431 39.38 -43.82 18.31
C PHE A 431 39.45 -43.96 19.83
N ILE A 432 39.07 -42.93 20.59
CA ILE A 432 39.03 -42.95 22.05
C ILE A 432 38.11 -44.11 22.55
N GLU A 433 36.94 -44.28 21.92
CA GLU A 433 36.03 -45.37 22.27
C GLU A 433 36.63 -46.73 22.01
N LYS A 434 37.30 -46.95 20.87
CA LYS A 434 38.01 -48.21 20.55
C LYS A 434 39.13 -48.47 21.50
N MET A 435 39.89 -47.43 21.86
CA MET A 435 41.00 -47.57 22.85
C MET A 435 40.45 -47.93 24.25
N ASN A 436 39.40 -47.25 24.68
CA ASN A 436 38.76 -47.55 25.98
C ASN A 436 38.22 -49.01 26.02
N ASN A 437 37.59 -49.46 24.93
CA ASN A 437 37.12 -50.82 24.79
C ASN A 437 38.26 -51.86 24.80
N TYR A 438 39.34 -51.59 24.06
CA TYR A 438 40.52 -52.44 24.03
C TYR A 438 41.20 -52.55 25.42
N VAL A 439 41.36 -51.42 26.11
CA VAL A 439 41.89 -51.41 27.49
C VAL A 439 40.99 -52.19 28.42
N SER A 440 39.65 -52.00 28.34
CA SER A 440 38.68 -52.72 29.17
C SER A 440 38.71 -54.24 28.94
N GLN A 441 38.90 -54.71 27.71
CA GLN A 441 39.00 -56.13 27.35
C GLN A 441 40.27 -56.77 27.86
N ASN A 442 41.37 -56.02 27.84
CA ASN A 442 42.70 -56.59 28.25
C ASN A 442 42.98 -56.54 29.75
N ILE A 443 42.27 -55.70 30.51
CA ILE A 443 42.45 -55.60 31.97
C ILE A 443 41.68 -56.69 32.72
N GLY A 444 40.73 -57.43 32.08
CA GLY A 444 39.94 -58.50 32.71
C GLY A 444 39.03 -57.99 33.83
N SER A 445 38.83 -56.72 33.95
CA SER A 445 37.95 -56.08 34.91
C SER A 445 36.79 -55.47 34.13
N PRO A 446 35.54 -55.67 34.57
CA PRO A 446 34.44 -54.91 33.94
C PRO A 446 34.76 -53.42 34.03
N SER A 447 34.59 -52.70 32.92
CA SER A 447 34.72 -51.25 32.89
C SER A 447 33.86 -50.67 34.03
N MET A 448 34.41 -49.65 34.68
CA MET A 448 33.62 -48.88 35.65
C MET A 448 32.33 -48.43 34.94
N PRO A 449 31.16 -48.68 35.51
CA PRO A 449 29.93 -48.22 34.89
C PRO A 449 30.07 -46.72 34.60
N THR A 450 29.99 -46.38 33.35
CA THR A 450 30.20 -45.00 32.85
C THR A 450 29.22 -43.99 33.42
N GLU A 451 28.07 -44.50 33.87
CA GLU A 451 27.03 -43.72 34.52
C GLU A 451 26.51 -44.46 35.76
N THR A 452 26.62 -43.79 36.87
CA THR A 452 26.68 -44.50 38.11
C THR A 452 25.64 -44.11 39.12
N GLY A 453 24.86 -45.06 39.49
CA GLY A 453 24.18 -45.07 40.73
C GLY A 453 22.96 -44.12 40.80
N LEU A 454 22.49 -43.96 42.02
CA LEU A 454 21.29 -43.21 42.35
C LEU A 454 21.31 -41.75 41.86
N PHE A 455 22.48 -41.12 41.82
CA PHE A 455 22.60 -39.70 41.39
C PHE A 455 22.21 -39.52 39.92
N ASN A 456 22.77 -40.31 39.02
CA ASN A 456 22.45 -40.15 37.58
C ASN A 456 21.04 -40.64 37.27
N PHE A 457 20.58 -41.65 37.93
CA PHE A 457 19.18 -42.11 37.86
C PHE A 457 18.21 -40.99 38.28
N VAL A 458 18.48 -40.33 39.39
CA VAL A 458 17.65 -39.20 39.86
C VAL A 458 17.81 -37.98 38.94
N LYS A 459 19.05 -37.67 38.52
CA LYS A 459 19.36 -36.55 37.62
C LYS A 459 18.56 -36.68 36.32
N LYS A 460 18.64 -37.80 35.61
CA LYS A 460 17.89 -38.04 34.36
C LYS A 460 16.38 -37.86 34.53
N ARG A 461 15.83 -38.34 35.64
CA ARG A 461 14.40 -38.22 35.93
C ARG A 461 14.02 -36.77 36.25
N VAL A 462 14.85 -36.04 36.99
CA VAL A 462 14.64 -34.61 37.26
C VAL A 462 14.73 -33.79 35.96
N GLU A 463 15.70 -34.08 35.10
CA GLU A 463 15.84 -33.46 33.77
C GLU A 463 14.62 -33.72 32.91
N LEU A 464 14.14 -34.99 32.86
CA LEU A 464 12.90 -35.36 32.16
C LEU A 464 11.71 -34.55 32.71
N LYS A 465 11.56 -34.46 34.03
CA LYS A 465 10.50 -33.65 34.65
C LYS A 465 10.60 -32.19 34.31
N ASN A 466 11.80 -31.62 34.32
CA ASN A 466 12.02 -30.21 33.97
C ASN A 466 11.71 -29.93 32.50
N ASN A 467 12.09 -30.82 31.57
CA ASN A 467 11.75 -30.72 30.17
C ASN A 467 10.23 -30.79 29.94
N ILE A 468 9.55 -31.74 30.55
CA ILE A 468 8.09 -31.87 30.49
C ILE A 468 7.41 -30.65 31.10
N LYS A 469 7.89 -30.16 32.26
CA LYS A 469 7.37 -28.96 32.92
C LYS A 469 7.52 -27.73 32.02
N SER A 470 8.67 -27.56 31.36
CA SER A 470 8.90 -26.48 30.43
C SER A 470 7.92 -26.53 29.27
N ILE A 471 7.76 -27.68 28.61
CA ILE A 471 6.80 -27.88 27.50
C ILE A 471 5.37 -27.63 27.98
N THR A 472 4.94 -28.24 29.08
CA THR A 472 3.57 -28.08 29.60
C THR A 472 3.26 -26.64 30.00
N ASN A 473 4.23 -25.89 30.50
CA ASN A 473 4.04 -24.46 30.81
C ASN A 473 3.77 -23.65 29.54
N ILE A 474 4.43 -23.95 28.44
CA ILE A 474 4.20 -23.30 27.14
C ILE A 474 2.82 -23.70 26.60
N LEU A 475 2.50 -25.00 26.59
CA LEU A 475 1.21 -25.51 26.13
C LEU A 475 0.02 -24.95 26.93
N ASN A 476 0.24 -24.57 28.18
CA ASN A 476 -0.79 -24.00 29.06
C ASN A 476 -0.86 -22.46 28.97
N LYS A 477 -0.01 -21.79 28.18
CA LYS A 477 -0.16 -20.35 27.95
C LYS A 477 -1.53 -20.05 27.33
N THR A 478 -2.09 -18.91 27.70
CA THR A 478 -3.33 -18.40 27.11
C THR A 478 -3.16 -18.18 25.61
N SER A 479 -4.26 -18.34 24.87
CA SER A 479 -4.29 -18.10 23.43
C SER A 479 -3.77 -16.71 23.10
N ASP A 480 -2.85 -16.62 22.16
CA ASP A 480 -2.41 -15.38 21.57
C ASP A 480 -3.22 -15.09 20.30
N SER A 481 -3.35 -13.81 19.91
CA SER A 481 -4.08 -13.44 18.70
C SER A 481 -3.38 -12.28 18.02
N THR A 482 -3.30 -12.36 16.68
CA THR A 482 -2.86 -11.27 15.82
C THR A 482 -4.05 -10.76 15.02
N ASN A 483 -4.13 -9.44 14.85
CA ASN A 483 -5.19 -8.79 14.11
C ASN A 483 -4.58 -8.02 12.94
N GLU A 484 -5.03 -8.34 11.72
CA GLU A 484 -4.68 -7.65 10.50
C GLU A 484 -5.90 -6.83 10.03
N TYR A 485 -5.71 -5.55 9.75
CA TYR A 485 -6.79 -4.70 9.25
C TYR A 485 -7.10 -5.05 7.80
N ILE A 486 -8.35 -5.38 7.50
CA ILE A 486 -8.82 -5.76 6.15
C ILE A 486 -9.54 -4.60 5.47
N GLY A 487 -10.36 -3.86 6.21
CA GLY A 487 -11.15 -2.77 5.66
C GLY A 487 -12.24 -2.29 6.61
N LYS A 488 -13.18 -1.49 6.07
CA LYS A 488 -14.29 -0.91 6.83
C LYS A 488 -15.62 -1.18 6.15
N LEU A 489 -16.64 -1.49 6.93
CA LEU A 489 -18.01 -1.75 6.46
C LEU A 489 -18.97 -0.66 6.97
N GLY A 490 -18.83 0.57 6.48
CA GLY A 490 -19.69 1.69 6.81
C GLY A 490 -19.93 1.83 8.32
N LEU A 491 -21.20 1.87 8.74
CA LEU A 491 -21.58 1.98 10.16
C LEU A 491 -21.28 0.73 11.00
N LYS A 492 -21.01 -0.43 10.38
CA LYS A 492 -20.65 -1.66 11.11
C LYS A 492 -19.24 -1.59 11.73
N GLY A 493 -18.37 -0.77 11.19
CA GLY A 493 -17.04 -0.51 11.71
C GLY A 493 -15.91 -1.25 10.99
N ASN A 494 -14.73 -1.23 11.60
CA ASN A 494 -13.52 -1.82 11.04
C ASN A 494 -13.55 -3.34 11.13
N VAL A 495 -13.10 -3.99 10.05
CA VAL A 495 -12.99 -5.45 9.93
C VAL A 495 -11.53 -5.85 10.02
N TYR A 496 -11.26 -6.82 10.88
CA TYR A 496 -9.93 -7.39 11.07
C TYR A 496 -9.96 -8.89 10.74
N LEU A 497 -8.89 -9.38 10.14
CA LEU A 497 -8.58 -10.80 10.09
C LEU A 497 -7.89 -11.18 11.40
N THR A 498 -8.59 -11.89 12.24
CA THR A 498 -8.08 -12.35 13.53
C THR A 498 -7.56 -13.76 13.40
N THR A 499 -6.28 -13.95 13.67
CA THR A 499 -5.66 -15.28 13.78
C THR A 499 -5.45 -15.60 15.24
N LYS A 500 -6.15 -16.62 15.74
CA LYS A 500 -6.04 -17.12 17.13
C LYS A 500 -5.18 -18.35 17.18
N TYR A 501 -4.16 -18.30 18.00
CA TYR A 501 -3.27 -19.42 18.28
C TYR A 501 -3.62 -20.03 19.63
N LYS A 502 -3.81 -21.35 19.65
CA LYS A 502 -4.02 -22.11 20.88
C LYS A 502 -3.18 -23.36 20.84
N PHE A 503 -2.63 -23.75 21.98
CA PHE A 503 -1.99 -25.05 22.11
C PHE A 503 -2.97 -26.09 22.62
N ILE A 504 -2.82 -27.33 22.12
CA ILE A 504 -3.50 -28.48 22.66
C ILE A 504 -2.86 -28.80 24.02
N ASN A 505 -3.64 -28.71 25.09
CA ASN A 505 -3.20 -28.97 26.47
C ASN A 505 -4.21 -29.87 27.22
N LEU A 506 -3.95 -30.13 28.50
CA LEU A 506 -4.81 -30.96 29.33
C LEU A 506 -6.24 -30.40 29.51
N LEU A 507 -6.42 -29.08 29.44
CA LEU A 507 -7.69 -28.41 29.74
C LEU A 507 -8.61 -28.35 28.53
N ASN A 508 -8.05 -28.21 27.34
CA ASN A 508 -8.82 -27.95 26.11
C ASN A 508 -8.88 -29.13 25.11
N LYS A 509 -8.58 -30.34 25.53
CA LYS A 509 -8.60 -31.57 24.70
C LYS A 509 -9.91 -31.79 23.95
N LYS A 510 -11.05 -31.35 24.50
CA LYS A 510 -12.39 -31.62 23.96
C LYS A 510 -12.93 -30.49 23.09
N ASP A 511 -12.44 -29.25 23.25
CA ASP A 511 -13.04 -28.07 22.65
C ASP A 511 -12.34 -27.65 21.35
N ILE A 512 -11.50 -28.50 20.74
CA ILE A 512 -10.70 -28.11 19.58
C ILE A 512 -11.51 -28.29 18.31
N ASN A 513 -12.21 -27.22 17.91
CA ASN A 513 -12.84 -27.08 16.59
C ASN A 513 -11.89 -26.47 15.54
N HIS A 514 -10.61 -26.29 15.88
CA HIS A 514 -9.63 -25.59 15.07
C HIS A 514 -8.82 -26.53 14.18
N THR A 515 -8.24 -25.98 13.13
CA THR A 515 -7.34 -26.72 12.23
C THR A 515 -6.02 -26.96 12.95
N THR A 516 -5.55 -28.20 12.95
CA THR A 516 -4.24 -28.61 13.47
C THR A 516 -3.40 -29.21 12.34
N LEU A 517 -2.07 -29.09 12.42
CA LEU A 517 -1.15 -29.72 11.47
C LEU A 517 -1.37 -31.24 11.39
N ILE A 518 -1.66 -31.84 12.53
CA ILE A 518 -1.89 -33.27 12.66
C ILE A 518 -3.39 -33.55 12.66
N SER A 519 -3.84 -34.34 11.69
CA SER A 519 -5.25 -34.64 11.49
C SER A 519 -5.86 -35.47 12.66
N ASN A 520 -5.05 -36.19 13.42
CA ASN A 520 -5.49 -37.04 14.50
C ASN A 520 -5.15 -36.43 15.88
N LYS A 521 -6.15 -35.79 16.48
CA LYS A 521 -6.03 -35.13 17.80
C LYS A 521 -5.87 -36.11 18.98
N GLY A 522 -6.14 -37.40 18.75
CA GLY A 522 -6.08 -38.41 19.79
C GLY A 522 -4.66 -38.66 20.29
N GLU A 523 -3.70 -38.76 19.40
CA GLU A 523 -2.28 -38.98 19.72
C GLU A 523 -1.69 -37.79 20.46
N LEU A 524 -1.96 -36.53 20.01
CA LEU A 524 -1.51 -35.34 20.73
C LEU A 524 -2.06 -35.31 22.16
N ALA A 525 -3.35 -35.65 22.34
CA ALA A 525 -3.96 -35.73 23.65
C ALA A 525 -3.34 -36.86 24.51
N ASN A 526 -2.95 -37.96 23.89
CA ASN A 526 -2.25 -39.08 24.57
C ASN A 526 -0.86 -38.64 25.06
N ILE A 527 -0.07 -37.99 24.20
CA ILE A 527 1.26 -37.46 24.56
C ILE A 527 1.14 -36.56 25.79
N ILE A 528 0.25 -35.56 25.74
CA ILE A 528 0.05 -34.62 26.85
C ILE A 528 -0.44 -35.33 28.10
N THR A 529 -1.32 -36.33 27.97
CA THR A 529 -1.80 -37.14 29.13
C THR A 529 -0.67 -37.92 29.78
N ASN A 530 0.21 -38.51 28.99
CA ASN A 530 1.35 -39.27 29.54
C ASN A 530 2.42 -38.32 30.12
N MET A 531 2.64 -37.15 29.54
CA MET A 531 3.45 -36.10 30.16
C MET A 531 2.89 -35.68 31.53
N GLY A 532 1.57 -35.53 31.66
CA GLY A 532 0.89 -35.25 32.94
C GLY A 532 1.14 -36.34 33.98
N LYS A 533 1.00 -37.63 33.62
CA LYS A 533 1.27 -38.76 34.51
C LYS A 533 2.72 -38.80 35.01
N ILE A 534 3.69 -38.48 34.12
CA ILE A 534 5.10 -38.37 34.50
C ILE A 534 5.32 -37.22 35.49
N MET A 535 4.63 -36.09 35.29
CA MET A 535 4.71 -34.96 36.20
C MET A 535 4.16 -35.24 37.60
N GLU A 536 3.07 -36.03 37.67
CA GLU A 536 2.45 -36.42 38.93
C GLU A 536 3.37 -37.35 39.74
N ASP A 537 3.92 -38.39 39.12
CA ASP A 537 4.77 -39.35 39.79
C ASP A 537 5.99 -39.75 38.94
N ILE A 538 7.10 -39.07 39.17
CA ILE A 538 8.38 -39.32 38.50
C ILE A 538 9.07 -40.63 38.99
N SER A 539 8.63 -41.15 40.13
CA SER A 539 9.14 -42.38 40.73
C SER A 539 8.39 -43.62 40.24
N SER A 540 7.32 -43.41 39.47
CA SER A 540 6.46 -44.47 38.99
C SER A 540 7.24 -45.60 38.28
N PRO A 541 6.95 -46.88 38.59
CA PRO A 541 7.52 -47.99 37.83
C PRO A 541 7.06 -48.01 36.36
N LYS A 542 5.99 -47.30 36.03
CA LYS A 542 5.45 -47.19 34.69
C LYS A 542 6.08 -46.01 33.88
N LEU A 543 7.05 -45.31 34.43
CA LEU A 543 7.69 -44.17 33.77
C LEU A 543 8.19 -44.54 32.37
N VAL A 544 8.86 -45.68 32.23
CA VAL A 544 9.39 -46.19 30.96
C VAL A 544 8.28 -46.49 29.96
N GLU A 545 7.13 -46.99 30.45
CA GLU A 545 5.95 -47.22 29.60
C GLU A 545 5.39 -45.92 29.07
N TYR A 546 5.25 -44.89 29.93
CA TYR A 546 4.75 -43.57 29.51
C TYR A 546 5.69 -42.89 28.51
N THR A 547 7.00 -42.91 28.75
CA THR A 547 7.96 -42.31 27.79
C THR A 547 8.02 -43.05 26.46
N LYS A 548 7.93 -44.41 26.49
CA LYS A 548 7.85 -45.20 25.25
C LYS A 548 6.58 -44.90 24.46
N THR A 549 5.44 -44.75 25.13
CA THR A 549 4.19 -44.38 24.47
C THR A 549 4.30 -42.99 23.84
N ILE A 550 4.87 -41.99 24.54
CA ILE A 550 5.14 -40.67 23.99
C ILE A 550 6.02 -40.79 22.73
N ALA A 551 7.14 -41.52 22.82
CA ALA A 551 8.05 -41.72 21.70
C ALA A 551 7.38 -42.39 20.48
N GLN A 552 6.55 -43.42 20.73
CA GLN A 552 5.79 -44.13 19.69
C GLN A 552 4.79 -43.16 19.00
N ASP A 553 4.01 -42.41 19.79
CA ASP A 553 3.01 -41.48 19.26
C ASP A 553 3.68 -40.33 18.48
N CYS A 554 4.82 -39.80 18.98
CA CYS A 554 5.61 -38.81 18.27
C CYS A 554 6.16 -39.35 16.94
N ASN A 555 6.76 -40.53 16.94
CA ASN A 555 7.34 -41.14 15.74
C ASN A 555 6.25 -41.51 14.70
N ASN A 556 5.11 -42.01 15.13
CA ASN A 556 4.00 -42.41 14.26
C ASN A 556 3.40 -41.22 13.51
N LYS A 557 3.50 -40.03 14.06
CA LYS A 557 2.92 -38.79 13.52
C LYS A 557 3.96 -37.76 13.06
N ASP A 558 5.25 -38.11 13.09
CA ASP A 558 6.37 -37.24 12.75
C ASP A 558 6.37 -35.90 13.56
N ILE A 559 5.98 -36.01 14.86
CA ILE A 559 5.95 -34.87 15.77
C ILE A 559 7.38 -34.56 16.23
N LYS A 560 7.87 -33.35 15.86
CA LYS A 560 9.26 -32.95 16.12
C LYS A 560 9.38 -31.77 17.06
N ASP A 561 8.36 -30.90 17.08
CA ASP A 561 8.40 -29.68 17.86
C ASP A 561 7.01 -29.28 18.39
N LEU A 562 6.91 -28.14 19.08
CA LEU A 562 5.64 -27.64 19.62
C LEU A 562 4.69 -27.06 18.58
N ASN A 563 5.15 -26.78 17.35
CA ASN A 563 4.29 -26.36 16.26
C ASN A 563 3.20 -27.39 15.99
N ASP A 564 3.54 -28.68 16.17
CA ASP A 564 2.63 -29.80 15.99
C ASP A 564 1.47 -29.83 17.02
N PHE A 565 1.64 -29.16 18.16
CA PHE A 565 0.61 -29.00 19.19
C PHE A 565 -0.21 -27.73 19.04
N MET A 566 0.11 -26.90 18.02
CA MET A 566 -0.60 -25.67 17.79
C MET A 566 -1.92 -25.89 17.04
N SER A 567 -2.93 -25.13 17.42
CA SER A 567 -4.22 -25.05 16.77
C SER A 567 -4.45 -23.60 16.37
N ILE A 568 -4.76 -23.37 15.09
CA ILE A 568 -4.98 -22.05 14.53
C ILE A 568 -6.41 -21.90 14.06
N GLU A 569 -7.02 -20.78 14.38
CA GLU A 569 -8.33 -20.35 13.86
C GLU A 569 -8.22 -18.97 13.24
N ARG A 570 -8.68 -18.82 12.00
CA ARG A 570 -8.77 -17.54 11.31
C ARG A 570 -10.22 -17.19 11.03
N PHE A 571 -10.60 -15.96 11.33
CA PHE A 571 -11.94 -15.44 11.06
C PHE A 571 -11.92 -13.93 10.98
N PHE A 572 -12.96 -13.37 10.36
CA PHE A 572 -13.15 -11.93 10.40
C PHE A 572 -13.81 -11.50 11.70
N GLU A 573 -13.39 -10.36 12.22
CA GLU A 573 -13.84 -9.80 13.48
C GLU A 573 -14.25 -8.34 13.32
N ILE A 574 -15.37 -7.96 13.95
CA ILE A 574 -15.83 -6.58 14.10
C ILE A 574 -16.10 -6.34 15.59
N SER A 575 -15.49 -5.31 16.17
CA SER A 575 -15.72 -4.91 17.58
C SER A 575 -15.58 -6.07 18.58
N GLY A 576 -14.59 -6.94 18.41
CA GLY A 576 -14.31 -8.07 19.29
C GLY A 576 -15.21 -9.29 19.07
N LYS A 577 -16.04 -9.31 18.02
CA LYS A 577 -16.93 -10.43 17.71
C LYS A 577 -16.67 -11.02 16.33
N GLN A 578 -16.68 -12.34 16.25
CA GLN A 578 -16.57 -13.05 14.98
C GLN A 578 -17.69 -12.60 14.02
N TYR A 579 -17.32 -12.31 12.79
CA TYR A 579 -18.22 -11.79 11.76
C TYR A 579 -18.12 -12.60 10.47
N LYS A 580 -19.27 -12.91 9.87
CA LYS A 580 -19.36 -13.54 8.55
C LYS A 580 -19.93 -12.55 7.55
N PRO A 581 -19.11 -12.03 6.63
CA PRO A 581 -19.58 -11.07 5.63
C PRO A 581 -20.54 -11.69 4.63
N SER A 582 -21.45 -10.88 4.11
CA SER A 582 -22.28 -11.18 2.92
C SER A 582 -21.42 -11.10 1.64
N LYS A 583 -21.95 -11.57 0.51
CA LYS A 583 -21.23 -11.52 -0.78
C LYS A 583 -20.84 -10.11 -1.20
N GLY A 584 -21.75 -9.13 -1.05
CA GLY A 584 -21.45 -7.73 -1.32
C GLY A 584 -20.35 -7.17 -0.39
N GLU A 585 -20.42 -7.48 0.90
CA GLU A 585 -19.40 -7.05 1.85
C GLU A 585 -18.03 -7.69 1.57
N LEU A 586 -18.00 -8.93 1.09
CA LEU A 586 -16.75 -9.57 0.65
C LEU A 586 -16.13 -8.85 -0.55
N ALA A 587 -16.96 -8.37 -1.49
CA ALA A 587 -16.48 -7.60 -2.62
C ALA A 587 -15.85 -6.27 -2.17
N ILE A 588 -16.50 -5.56 -1.24
CA ILE A 588 -15.96 -4.31 -0.65
C ILE A 588 -14.65 -4.57 0.08
N LEU A 589 -14.64 -5.55 0.98
CA LEU A 589 -13.45 -5.87 1.78
C LEU A 589 -12.28 -6.32 0.92
N SER A 590 -12.55 -7.11 -0.14
CA SER A 590 -11.53 -7.52 -1.09
C SER A 590 -10.92 -6.33 -1.83
N LEU A 591 -11.76 -5.40 -2.31
CA LEU A 591 -11.29 -4.20 -2.98
C LEU A 591 -10.48 -3.30 -2.02
N GLN A 592 -11.01 -3.03 -0.83
CA GLN A 592 -10.31 -2.22 0.17
C GLN A 592 -8.98 -2.85 0.58
N HIS A 593 -8.96 -4.17 0.80
CA HIS A 593 -7.74 -4.88 1.15
C HIS A 593 -6.69 -4.77 0.06
N ASP A 594 -7.06 -4.97 -1.21
CA ASP A 594 -6.12 -4.84 -2.34
C ASP A 594 -5.60 -3.40 -2.48
N LEU A 595 -6.46 -2.40 -2.36
CA LEU A 595 -6.08 -0.99 -2.48
C LEU A 595 -5.23 -0.50 -1.30
N ILE A 596 -5.45 -1.02 -0.08
CA ILE A 596 -4.72 -0.62 1.12
C ILE A 596 -3.40 -1.39 1.26
N SER A 597 -3.43 -2.72 1.09
CA SER A 597 -2.25 -3.58 1.27
C SER A 597 -1.17 -3.36 0.20
N LYS A 598 -1.59 -2.86 -0.97
CA LYS A 598 -0.71 -2.63 -2.13
C LYS A 598 -0.55 -1.15 -2.47
N LYS A 599 -0.68 -0.26 -1.50
CA LYS A 599 -0.51 1.21 -1.68
C LYS A 599 0.84 1.63 -2.27
N GLU A 600 1.88 0.83 -2.10
CA GLU A 600 3.21 1.03 -2.69
C GLU A 600 3.24 0.83 -4.21
N TYR A 601 2.25 0.14 -4.78
CA TYR A 601 2.15 -0.07 -6.22
C TYR A 601 1.69 1.23 -6.91
N GLU A 602 2.21 1.45 -8.13
CA GLU A 602 1.92 2.69 -8.87
C GLU A 602 0.69 2.58 -9.75
N ILE A 603 0.24 1.35 -10.07
CA ILE A 603 -0.76 1.08 -11.11
C ILE A 603 -1.88 0.21 -10.53
N PHE A 604 -3.13 0.62 -10.75
CA PHE A 604 -4.34 -0.07 -10.31
C PHE A 604 -5.29 -0.27 -11.50
N LEU A 605 -5.54 -1.51 -11.88
CA LEU A 605 -6.47 -1.90 -12.94
C LEU A 605 -7.71 -2.52 -12.30
N ILE A 606 -8.85 -1.85 -12.41
CA ILE A 606 -10.07 -2.18 -11.67
C ILE A 606 -11.22 -2.40 -12.66
N ASP A 607 -11.77 -3.60 -12.69
CA ASP A 607 -12.90 -3.97 -13.54
C ASP A 607 -14.17 -4.15 -12.73
N GLU A 608 -15.19 -3.38 -13.03
CA GLU A 608 -16.53 -3.39 -12.42
C GLU A 608 -16.51 -3.43 -10.87
N PRO A 609 -15.86 -2.47 -10.20
CA PRO A 609 -15.78 -2.47 -8.73
C PRO A 609 -17.13 -2.38 -8.05
N GLU A 610 -18.14 -1.86 -8.75
CA GLU A 610 -19.53 -1.75 -8.29
C GLU A 610 -20.29 -3.09 -8.28
N ALA A 611 -19.76 -4.14 -8.89
CA ALA A 611 -20.46 -5.42 -8.97
C ALA A 611 -20.80 -5.96 -7.57
N ASN A 612 -22.09 -6.16 -7.32
CA ASN A 612 -22.65 -6.58 -6.03
C ASN A 612 -22.56 -5.56 -4.87
N LEU A 613 -22.29 -4.27 -5.16
CA LEU A 613 -22.20 -3.21 -4.16
C LEU A 613 -23.46 -2.34 -4.16
N GLY A 614 -23.84 -1.86 -2.97
CA GLY A 614 -24.83 -0.79 -2.85
C GLY A 614 -24.22 0.60 -3.03
N SER A 615 -24.98 1.55 -3.59
CA SER A 615 -24.51 2.93 -3.86
C SER A 615 -23.96 3.64 -2.62
N THR A 616 -24.47 3.34 -1.43
CA THR A 616 -23.95 3.90 -0.17
C THR A 616 -22.50 3.51 0.07
N TYR A 617 -22.17 2.23 -0.11
CA TYR A 617 -20.80 1.76 0.06
C TYR A 617 -19.84 2.33 -0.99
N ILE A 618 -20.31 2.44 -2.24
CA ILE A 618 -19.53 3.06 -3.32
C ILE A 618 -19.20 4.50 -2.92
N ASN A 619 -20.18 5.25 -2.46
CA ASN A 619 -20.04 6.67 -2.16
C ASN A 619 -19.20 6.96 -0.91
N ASP A 620 -19.39 6.16 0.14
CA ASP A 620 -18.83 6.46 1.47
C ASP A 620 -17.48 5.78 1.74
N GLU A 621 -17.19 4.69 1.03
CA GLU A 621 -15.97 3.91 1.27
C GLU A 621 -15.05 3.82 0.03
N ILE A 622 -15.61 3.54 -1.17
CA ILE A 622 -14.79 3.28 -2.36
C ILE A 622 -14.32 4.58 -3.02
N VAL A 623 -15.21 5.53 -3.25
CA VAL A 623 -14.87 6.81 -3.89
C VAL A 623 -13.82 7.58 -3.10
N PRO A 624 -13.88 7.71 -1.75
CA PRO A 624 -12.83 8.34 -0.97
C PRO A 624 -11.48 7.63 -1.13
N LEU A 625 -11.46 6.30 -1.06
CA LEU A 625 -10.23 5.52 -1.20
C LEU A 625 -9.56 5.70 -2.58
N LEU A 626 -10.37 5.71 -3.66
CA LEU A 626 -9.86 5.98 -5.01
C LEU A 626 -9.29 7.39 -5.13
N LYS A 627 -9.91 8.38 -4.46
CA LYS A 627 -9.40 9.74 -4.40
C LYS A 627 -8.07 9.83 -3.65
N ASP A 628 -7.94 9.14 -2.53
CA ASP A 628 -6.68 9.09 -1.75
C ASP A 628 -5.53 8.52 -2.59
N LEU A 629 -5.79 7.48 -3.39
CA LEU A 629 -4.81 6.92 -4.32
C LEU A 629 -4.47 7.90 -5.45
N ALA A 630 -5.47 8.61 -6.00
CA ALA A 630 -5.26 9.64 -6.99
C ALA A 630 -4.43 10.82 -6.44
N HIS A 631 -4.68 11.22 -5.18
CA HIS A 631 -3.85 12.22 -4.48
C HIS A 631 -2.40 11.76 -4.31
N ALA A 632 -2.18 10.48 -4.17
CA ALA A 632 -0.83 9.88 -4.14
C ALA A 632 -0.22 9.72 -5.54
N LYS A 633 -0.82 10.32 -6.59
CA LYS A 633 -0.38 10.26 -8.01
C LYS A 633 -0.28 8.83 -8.56
N LYS A 634 -1.18 7.95 -8.14
CA LYS A 634 -1.26 6.59 -8.67
C LYS A 634 -2.04 6.59 -9.99
N LYS A 635 -1.64 5.72 -10.92
CA LYS A 635 -2.38 5.44 -12.15
C LYS A 635 -3.53 4.49 -11.86
N ILE A 636 -4.75 4.98 -11.88
CA ILE A 636 -5.94 4.19 -11.58
C ILE A 636 -6.79 4.11 -12.85
N VAL A 637 -6.97 2.92 -13.39
CA VAL A 637 -7.82 2.68 -14.55
C VAL A 637 -9.00 1.83 -14.14
N ILE A 638 -10.21 2.37 -14.29
CA ILE A 638 -11.45 1.75 -13.82
C ILE A 638 -12.41 1.55 -14.98
N ALA A 639 -12.78 0.32 -15.28
CA ALA A 639 -13.94 0.03 -16.11
C ALA A 639 -15.18 -0.04 -15.24
N THR A 640 -16.18 0.81 -15.51
CA THR A 640 -17.38 0.93 -14.66
C THR A 640 -18.62 1.26 -15.46
N HIS A 641 -19.78 0.87 -14.91
CA HIS A 641 -21.12 1.28 -15.33
C HIS A 641 -21.80 2.17 -14.28
N ASP A 642 -21.13 2.45 -13.15
CA ASP A 642 -21.71 3.23 -12.04
C ASP A 642 -21.40 4.71 -12.19
N ALA A 643 -22.45 5.53 -12.23
CA ALA A 643 -22.35 6.99 -12.34
C ALA A 643 -21.63 7.62 -11.14
N ASN A 644 -21.79 7.07 -9.93
CA ASN A 644 -21.15 7.62 -8.74
C ASN A 644 -19.63 7.47 -8.83
N ILE A 645 -19.13 6.33 -9.28
CA ILE A 645 -17.69 6.14 -9.50
C ILE A 645 -17.24 7.09 -10.61
N ALA A 646 -17.87 7.06 -11.78
CA ALA A 646 -17.44 7.80 -12.95
C ALA A 646 -17.46 9.33 -12.76
N ILE A 647 -18.45 9.86 -12.00
CA ILE A 647 -18.63 11.30 -11.83
C ILE A 647 -17.91 11.80 -10.57
N ARG A 648 -18.03 11.11 -9.43
CA ARG A 648 -17.54 11.60 -8.13
C ARG A 648 -16.02 11.46 -7.97
N THR A 649 -15.39 10.54 -8.70
CA THR A 649 -13.91 10.46 -8.75
C THR A 649 -13.31 11.61 -9.58
N ARG A 650 -14.13 12.30 -10.40
CA ARG A 650 -13.72 13.40 -11.28
C ARG A 650 -12.49 13.03 -12.12
N PRO A 651 -12.60 12.01 -12.99
CA PRO A 651 -11.46 11.44 -13.70
C PRO A 651 -10.77 12.45 -14.61
N SER A 652 -9.46 12.35 -14.70
CA SER A 652 -8.66 13.13 -15.65
C SER A 652 -8.84 12.64 -17.08
N ASN A 653 -9.16 11.36 -17.25
CA ASN A 653 -9.40 10.76 -18.55
C ASN A 653 -10.68 9.91 -18.53
N SER A 654 -11.41 9.97 -19.62
CA SER A 654 -12.63 9.18 -19.82
C SER A 654 -12.58 8.55 -21.20
N ILE A 655 -12.70 7.25 -21.23
CA ILE A 655 -12.66 6.42 -22.43
C ILE A 655 -14.06 5.85 -22.62
N LEU A 656 -14.74 6.28 -23.66
CA LEU A 656 -16.08 5.79 -24.00
C LEU A 656 -15.97 4.71 -25.08
N LYS A 657 -16.55 3.55 -24.81
CA LYS A 657 -16.67 2.44 -25.75
C LYS A 657 -18.11 2.25 -26.19
N ILE A 658 -18.37 2.37 -27.47
CA ILE A 658 -19.69 2.22 -28.09
C ILE A 658 -19.67 1.07 -29.09
N VAL A 659 -20.79 0.33 -29.18
CA VAL A 659 -21.04 -0.64 -30.25
C VAL A 659 -22.16 -0.09 -31.13
N ASP A 660 -21.84 0.17 -32.40
CA ASP A 660 -22.77 0.68 -33.40
C ASP A 660 -22.76 -0.26 -34.62
N ASN A 661 -23.83 -1.04 -34.77
CA ASN A 661 -24.02 -1.99 -35.93
C ASN A 661 -22.79 -2.87 -36.21
N GLU A 662 -22.26 -3.55 -35.18
CA GLU A 662 -21.07 -4.41 -35.24
C GLU A 662 -19.74 -3.64 -35.38
N ASN A 663 -19.75 -2.31 -35.37
CA ASN A 663 -18.54 -1.50 -35.29
C ASN A 663 -18.27 -1.03 -33.89
N TYR A 664 -17.05 -1.25 -33.42
CA TYR A 664 -16.58 -0.76 -32.11
C TYR A 664 -15.96 0.62 -32.30
N LYS A 665 -16.51 1.62 -31.59
CA LYS A 665 -16.01 3.00 -31.60
C LYS A 665 -15.41 3.32 -30.24
N THR A 666 -14.28 3.99 -30.25
CA THR A 666 -13.62 4.47 -29.02
C THR A 666 -13.47 5.98 -29.07
N TYR A 667 -13.86 6.64 -27.99
CA TYR A 667 -13.72 8.08 -27.82
C TYR A 667 -12.94 8.37 -26.54
N ILE A 668 -12.06 9.37 -26.57
CA ILE A 668 -11.21 9.78 -25.45
C ILE A 668 -11.46 11.24 -25.15
N GLY A 669 -11.58 11.60 -23.88
CA GLY A 669 -11.74 12.97 -23.44
C GLY A 669 -11.92 13.08 -21.94
N ASN A 670 -12.58 14.13 -21.47
CA ASN A 670 -12.82 14.29 -20.04
C ASN A 670 -14.05 15.18 -19.75
N MET A 671 -14.53 15.09 -18.53
CA MET A 671 -15.71 15.86 -18.07
C MET A 671 -15.48 17.37 -17.96
N PHE A 672 -14.23 17.84 -17.94
CA PHE A 672 -13.90 19.26 -17.75
C PHE A 672 -14.04 20.02 -19.06
N THR A 673 -13.61 19.39 -20.17
CA THR A 673 -13.79 19.95 -21.52
C THR A 673 -15.18 19.70 -22.08
N ASP A 674 -15.91 18.74 -21.51
CA ASP A 674 -17.19 18.21 -22.03
C ASP A 674 -17.07 17.72 -23.48
N ILE A 675 -15.88 17.20 -23.86
CA ILE A 675 -15.64 16.68 -25.21
C ILE A 675 -15.02 15.29 -25.11
N LEU A 676 -15.54 14.41 -25.96
CA LEU A 676 -14.99 13.10 -26.27
C LEU A 676 -14.60 13.09 -27.76
N TYR A 677 -13.35 12.87 -28.05
CA TYR A 677 -12.81 12.81 -29.42
C TYR A 677 -12.78 11.35 -29.91
N SER A 678 -13.29 11.08 -31.11
CA SER A 678 -13.12 9.78 -31.74
C SER A 678 -11.64 9.53 -32.04
N ILE A 679 -11.18 8.30 -31.83
CA ILE A 679 -9.82 7.90 -32.22
C ILE A 679 -9.69 7.75 -33.72
N ASP A 680 -10.77 7.31 -34.39
CA ASP A 680 -10.75 6.91 -35.81
C ASP A 680 -11.27 7.99 -36.76
N SER A 681 -11.91 9.03 -36.24
CA SER A 681 -12.58 10.06 -37.07
C SER A 681 -12.49 11.45 -36.42
N SER A 682 -12.95 12.48 -37.14
CA SER A 682 -13.08 13.85 -36.61
C SER A 682 -14.33 14.04 -35.75
N GLU A 683 -15.06 12.99 -35.41
CA GLU A 683 -16.29 13.03 -34.64
C GLU A 683 -16.02 13.45 -33.20
N LYS A 684 -16.87 14.31 -32.64
CA LYS A 684 -16.82 14.80 -31.27
C LYS A 684 -18.17 14.60 -30.63
N LEU A 685 -18.17 14.06 -29.40
CA LEU A 685 -19.36 13.84 -28.60
C LEU A 685 -19.29 14.71 -27.32
N SER A 686 -20.45 15.04 -26.73
CA SER A 686 -20.51 15.67 -25.41
C SER A 686 -20.30 14.61 -24.34
N TRP A 687 -19.32 14.80 -23.46
CA TRP A 687 -19.08 13.91 -22.34
C TRP A 687 -20.32 13.80 -21.43
N LYS A 688 -20.98 14.95 -21.20
CA LYS A 688 -22.19 15.01 -20.37
C LYS A 688 -23.33 14.17 -20.94
N ASP A 689 -23.63 14.34 -22.24
CA ASP A 689 -24.76 13.64 -22.87
C ASP A 689 -24.50 12.12 -22.91
N GLU A 690 -23.28 11.71 -23.24
CA GLU A 690 -22.91 10.31 -23.29
C GLU A 690 -22.84 9.69 -21.88
N SER A 691 -22.40 10.45 -20.85
CA SER A 691 -22.42 9.97 -19.47
C SER A 691 -23.86 9.73 -18.96
N ILE A 692 -24.80 10.61 -19.28
CA ILE A 692 -26.22 10.43 -18.96
C ILE A 692 -26.76 9.17 -19.67
N LYS A 693 -26.40 8.97 -20.92
CA LYS A 693 -26.87 7.83 -21.73
C LYS A 693 -26.37 6.48 -21.19
N TYR A 694 -25.08 6.37 -20.89
CA TYR A 694 -24.44 5.07 -20.57
C TYR A 694 -24.29 4.78 -19.08
N LEU A 695 -24.32 5.80 -18.22
CA LEU A 695 -24.15 5.63 -16.77
C LEU A 695 -25.46 5.82 -16.00
N GLU A 696 -26.36 6.69 -16.49
CA GLU A 696 -27.62 7.04 -15.80
C GLU A 696 -28.87 6.39 -16.41
N GLY A 697 -28.70 5.61 -17.47
CA GLY A 697 -29.82 4.91 -18.14
C GLY A 697 -30.61 5.77 -19.13
N GLY A 698 -30.02 6.89 -19.56
CA GLY A 698 -30.60 7.81 -20.53
C GLY A 698 -31.20 9.08 -19.93
N LYS A 699 -31.49 10.03 -20.80
CA LYS A 699 -31.97 11.37 -20.40
C LYS A 699 -33.33 11.30 -19.69
N ASP A 700 -34.25 10.51 -20.20
CA ASP A 700 -35.60 10.37 -19.65
C ASP A 700 -35.56 9.80 -18.23
N ALA A 701 -34.75 8.74 -18.00
CA ALA A 701 -34.59 8.14 -16.68
C ALA A 701 -33.87 9.08 -15.69
N PHE A 702 -32.95 9.93 -16.19
CA PHE A 702 -32.29 10.94 -15.39
C PHE A 702 -33.26 12.08 -14.97
N GLU A 703 -34.06 12.57 -15.92
CA GLU A 703 -35.06 13.61 -15.66
C GLU A 703 -36.20 13.11 -14.72
N GLU A 704 -36.70 11.89 -14.95
CA GLU A 704 -37.72 11.28 -14.05
C GLU A 704 -37.23 11.13 -12.61
N ARG A 705 -35.94 10.77 -12.43
CA ARG A 705 -35.34 10.74 -11.08
C ARG A 705 -35.21 12.13 -10.47
N GLY A 706 -34.85 13.14 -11.27
CA GLY A 706 -34.80 14.55 -10.85
C GLY A 706 -36.18 15.00 -10.31
N ASP A 707 -37.21 14.80 -11.10
CA ASP A 707 -38.59 15.20 -10.77
C ASP A 707 -39.15 14.51 -9.52
N LEU A 708 -38.69 13.28 -9.22
CA LEU A 708 -39.12 12.54 -8.02
C LEU A 708 -38.44 13.04 -6.73
N TYR A 709 -37.34 13.75 -6.82
CA TYR A 709 -36.58 14.24 -5.67
C TYR A 709 -36.71 15.76 -5.44
N GLU A 710 -37.35 16.51 -6.36
CA GLU A 710 -37.82 17.88 -6.16
C GLU A 710 -39.17 17.90 -5.45
#